data_9856713dad8e5f9dc4272d00d7d37372
#
_entry.id   9856713dad8e5f9dc4272d00d7d37372
#
_cell.length_a   1.000
_cell.length_b   1.000
_cell.length_c   1.000
_cell.angle_alpha   90.00
_cell.angle_beta   90.00
_cell.angle_gamma   90.00
#
_symmetry.space_group_name_H-M   'P 1'
#
loop_
_entity.id
_entity.type
_entity.pdbx_description
1 polymer ?
#
loop_
_entity_poly.entity_id
_entity_poly.type
_entity_poly.pdbx_seq_one_letter_code
_entity_poly.pdbx_strand_id
1 'polypeptide(L)'
;MKVFQFKFPTMVVDKASGERVMFDPASNADHRRKLDENIDQWRRAHPQAHDAQLDSIDMDAHVAVLIDHGITSVNREGSQQIVNLRPADQKPAAGERIARIWEARLGMKMVRFEPYEGRAVFEALDKDRVSARGILANALGVKPWEVMVEPRADGGWRCRLARTIIWQPSKMAARTQEACEQIGHVGWTYTADAKTGIIDIIPGEPPVFLKTHPFPFDRLGSPADRDRTPFGVKLPARGGADVVYEPVEMDWRESSFLLIGGEGGSGKSVLANNLLASIVAQQPLLSVVDLANKATDYYWLRPWVTAGYWGCESVVQAAGVLNMLVDEIEHGERARAWKENAWQNWLDIPRWAKEKYPLHYIVVDEYSSLVDEAQLVKRIPKADSVLPAVWAQMFTGQAENDIRSRVLRLLRTARAQGYRLILISQTVNERSGLGPTTRDLFGQRIVMGPNPSEALVRGVFHDVASMPVVPEHLTALGVTKGVGRAEFTGQASVVFKTTYAGTQDRSDTYMLAQALVDRIGVPDGVDAARFLRTLEPHGEDDPVDAEYMRWLTDRVSMPYARALATDPVLSAIKGAWDESRIALGERPDPIPGMGADTDGADAGDGDTDGDGGAGLPAASPDTDSQPSGPVMDAHELARLMRA
;
A
#
# COMPACT_ATOMS: atom_id res chain seq x y z
N MET A 1 -0.68 -65.19 -18.81
CA MET A 1 0.54 -64.70 -19.50
C MET A 1 0.45 -65.10 -20.94
N LYS A 2 0.39 -64.15 -21.89
CA LYS A 2 0.42 -64.42 -23.31
C LYS A 2 1.77 -63.89 -23.82
N VAL A 3 2.43 -64.71 -24.64
CA VAL A 3 3.70 -64.36 -25.23
C VAL A 3 3.49 -64.08 -26.70
N PHE A 4 3.98 -62.94 -27.17
CA PHE A 4 3.93 -62.54 -28.56
C PHE A 4 5.33 -62.33 -29.06
N GLN A 5 5.57 -62.59 -30.32
CA GLN A 5 6.83 -62.43 -31.00
C GLN A 5 6.71 -61.39 -32.08
N PHE A 6 7.55 -60.39 -32.04
CA PHE A 6 7.68 -59.35 -33.09
C PHE A 6 9.00 -59.54 -33.81
N LYS A 7 8.93 -59.91 -35.11
CA LYS A 7 10.14 -60.05 -35.92
C LYS A 7 10.57 -58.69 -36.44
N PHE A 8 11.82 -58.38 -36.27
CA PHE A 8 12.42 -57.16 -36.81
C PHE A 8 13.47 -57.42 -37.90
N PRO A 9 13.77 -56.44 -38.79
CA PRO A 9 14.67 -56.64 -39.93
C PRO A 9 16.12 -56.82 -39.46
N THR A 10 16.92 -57.60 -40.20
CA THR A 10 18.36 -57.82 -39.96
C THR A 10 19.18 -56.57 -40.24
N MET A 11 18.76 -55.77 -41.23
CA MET A 11 19.46 -54.58 -41.70
C MET A 11 18.54 -53.38 -41.74
N VAL A 12 19.07 -52.22 -41.43
CA VAL A 12 18.38 -50.91 -41.61
C VAL A 12 19.28 -49.94 -42.35
N VAL A 13 18.68 -48.92 -42.95
CA VAL A 13 19.44 -47.83 -43.54
C VAL A 13 19.76 -46.83 -42.47
N ASP A 14 21.02 -46.57 -42.25
CA ASP A 14 21.53 -45.52 -41.37
C ASP A 14 21.18 -44.16 -42.00
N LYS A 15 20.54 -43.29 -41.23
CA LYS A 15 20.10 -41.98 -41.73
C LYS A 15 21.25 -40.99 -41.98
N ALA A 16 22.38 -41.18 -41.35
CA ALA A 16 23.51 -40.28 -41.45
C ALA A 16 24.43 -40.63 -42.63
N SER A 17 24.68 -41.94 -42.85
CA SER A 17 25.57 -42.43 -43.90
C SER A 17 24.86 -42.87 -45.17
N GLY A 18 23.54 -43.16 -45.11
CA GLY A 18 22.77 -43.73 -46.21
C GLY A 18 23.07 -45.20 -46.49
N GLU A 19 23.96 -45.83 -45.72
CA GLU A 19 24.37 -47.21 -45.92
C GLU A 19 23.46 -48.20 -45.18
N ARG A 20 23.45 -49.45 -45.65
CA ARG A 20 22.78 -50.53 -44.91
C ARG A 20 23.66 -51.04 -43.82
N VAL A 21 23.23 -50.88 -42.57
CA VAL A 21 23.92 -51.35 -41.37
C VAL A 21 23.13 -52.46 -40.68
N MET A 22 23.80 -53.32 -39.93
CA MET A 22 23.12 -54.31 -39.12
C MET A 22 22.24 -53.63 -38.08
N PHE A 23 20.97 -54.09 -37.96
CA PHE A 23 20.04 -53.57 -36.97
C PHE A 23 20.32 -54.21 -35.61
N ASP A 24 20.95 -53.44 -34.71
CA ASP A 24 21.31 -53.87 -33.38
C ASP A 24 20.60 -53.04 -32.30
N PRO A 25 19.33 -53.37 -31.95
CA PRO A 25 18.58 -52.68 -30.89
C PRO A 25 19.03 -53.09 -29.45
N ALA A 26 19.94 -54.04 -29.30
CA ALA A 26 20.43 -54.41 -27.99
C ALA A 26 21.58 -53.49 -27.52
N SER A 27 22.43 -53.03 -28.46
CA SER A 27 23.64 -52.26 -28.15
C SER A 27 23.56 -50.79 -28.63
N ASN A 28 22.67 -50.48 -29.61
CA ASN A 28 22.53 -49.15 -30.22
C ASN A 28 21.22 -48.48 -29.79
N ALA A 29 21.32 -47.31 -29.17
CA ALA A 29 20.16 -46.56 -28.64
C ALA A 29 19.19 -46.07 -29.72
N ASP A 30 19.66 -45.67 -30.91
CA ASP A 30 18.81 -45.23 -32.02
C ASP A 30 18.09 -46.42 -32.65
N HIS A 31 18.74 -47.56 -32.80
CA HIS A 31 18.10 -48.80 -33.23
C HIS A 31 17.07 -49.27 -32.19
N ARG A 32 17.34 -49.11 -30.89
CA ARG A 32 16.40 -49.42 -29.83
C ARG A 32 15.15 -48.56 -29.90
N ARG A 33 15.30 -47.27 -30.10
CA ARG A 33 14.15 -46.36 -30.27
C ARG A 33 13.33 -46.76 -31.49
N LYS A 34 13.96 -47.07 -32.59
CA LYS A 34 13.28 -47.52 -33.83
C LYS A 34 12.56 -48.84 -33.64
N LEU A 35 13.12 -49.77 -32.86
CA LEU A 35 12.44 -50.99 -32.47
C LEU A 35 11.17 -50.70 -31.66
N ASP A 36 11.27 -49.82 -30.66
CA ASP A 36 10.13 -49.46 -29.81
C ASP A 36 9.02 -48.78 -30.62
N GLU A 37 9.36 -47.89 -31.56
CA GLU A 37 8.40 -47.29 -32.51
C GLU A 37 7.68 -48.34 -33.36
N ASN A 38 8.43 -49.33 -33.88
CA ASN A 38 7.88 -50.41 -34.68
C ASN A 38 6.99 -51.35 -33.86
N ILE A 39 7.37 -51.64 -32.64
CA ILE A 39 6.54 -52.43 -31.69
C ILE A 39 5.25 -51.69 -31.37
N ASP A 40 5.30 -50.36 -31.16
CA ASP A 40 4.09 -49.57 -30.92
C ASP A 40 3.17 -49.51 -32.13
N GLN A 41 3.73 -49.42 -33.34
CA GLN A 41 2.93 -49.51 -34.56
C GLN A 41 2.31 -50.92 -34.72
N TRP A 42 3.06 -51.97 -34.42
CA TRP A 42 2.58 -53.34 -34.48
C TRP A 42 1.47 -53.61 -33.44
N ARG A 43 1.62 -53.10 -32.22
CA ARG A 43 0.58 -53.18 -31.17
C ARG A 43 -0.72 -52.52 -31.60
N ARG A 44 -0.69 -51.40 -32.31
CA ARG A 44 -1.89 -50.72 -32.85
C ARG A 44 -2.65 -51.62 -33.84
N ALA A 45 -1.93 -52.42 -34.63
CA ALA A 45 -2.48 -53.34 -35.60
C ALA A 45 -2.93 -54.70 -34.95
N HIS A 46 -2.50 -54.98 -33.71
CA HIS A 46 -2.76 -56.23 -33.00
C HIS A 46 -3.41 -55.98 -31.63
N PRO A 47 -4.74 -55.75 -31.57
CA PRO A 47 -5.42 -55.41 -30.34
C PRO A 47 -5.20 -56.42 -29.21
N GLN A 48 -5.03 -57.70 -29.52
CA GLN A 48 -4.75 -58.75 -28.55
C GLN A 48 -3.36 -58.66 -27.89
N ALA A 49 -2.43 -57.89 -28.45
CA ALA A 49 -1.11 -57.66 -27.92
C ALA A 49 -0.90 -56.20 -27.46
N HIS A 50 -1.98 -55.45 -27.36
CA HIS A 50 -1.95 -54.02 -27.04
C HIS A 50 -1.21 -53.74 -25.70
N ASP A 51 -1.33 -54.61 -24.73
CA ASP A 51 -0.75 -54.46 -23.37
C ASP A 51 0.56 -55.28 -23.19
N ALA A 52 1.00 -55.97 -24.24
CA ALA A 52 2.23 -56.74 -24.16
C ALA A 52 3.46 -55.80 -24.12
N GLN A 53 4.38 -56.03 -23.19
CA GLN A 53 5.63 -55.28 -23.01
C GLN A 53 6.80 -56.06 -23.53
N LEU A 54 7.78 -55.34 -24.05
CA LEU A 54 9.05 -55.98 -24.47
C LEU A 54 9.75 -56.55 -23.23
N ASP A 55 9.92 -57.86 -23.25
CA ASP A 55 10.59 -58.63 -22.24
C ASP A 55 12.07 -58.85 -22.58
N SER A 56 12.33 -59.39 -23.77
CA SER A 56 13.66 -59.68 -24.24
C SER A 56 13.81 -59.50 -25.73
N ILE A 57 15.06 -59.34 -26.21
CA ILE A 57 15.44 -59.27 -27.60
C ILE A 57 16.37 -60.41 -27.91
N ASP A 58 15.94 -61.30 -28.80
CA ASP A 58 16.78 -62.35 -29.35
C ASP A 58 17.41 -61.84 -30.66
N MET A 59 18.70 -61.54 -30.59
CA MET A 59 19.43 -60.99 -31.72
C MET A 59 19.74 -62.03 -32.79
N ASP A 60 19.88 -63.30 -32.39
CA ASP A 60 20.17 -64.41 -33.35
C ASP A 60 18.92 -64.73 -34.16
N ALA A 61 17.78 -64.75 -33.54
CA ALA A 61 16.48 -65.01 -34.21
C ALA A 61 15.85 -63.73 -34.80
N HIS A 62 16.40 -62.54 -34.55
CA HIS A 62 15.82 -61.22 -34.90
C HIS A 62 14.37 -61.08 -34.42
N VAL A 63 14.08 -61.46 -33.18
CA VAL A 63 12.78 -61.46 -32.54
C VAL A 63 12.78 -60.66 -31.26
N ALA A 64 11.87 -59.73 -31.12
CA ALA A 64 11.52 -59.12 -29.83
C ALA A 64 10.39 -59.95 -29.21
N VAL A 65 10.60 -60.45 -28.01
CA VAL A 65 9.62 -61.16 -27.23
C VAL A 65 8.83 -60.16 -26.41
N LEU A 66 7.54 -60.14 -26.63
CA LEU A 66 6.57 -59.27 -25.92
C LEU A 66 5.71 -60.18 -25.01
N ILE A 67 5.66 -59.83 -23.76
CA ILE A 67 4.83 -60.57 -22.80
C ILE A 67 3.66 -59.71 -22.33
N ASP A 68 2.46 -60.23 -22.51
CA ASP A 68 1.27 -59.73 -21.85
C ASP A 68 1.06 -60.59 -20.58
N HIS A 69 1.35 -60.01 -19.44
CA HIS A 69 1.22 -60.64 -18.15
C HIS A 69 -0.25 -60.85 -17.74
N GLY A 70 -1.20 -60.56 -18.63
CA GLY A 70 -2.64 -60.68 -18.42
C GLY A 70 -3.22 -59.46 -17.73
N ILE A 71 -4.51 -59.25 -18.01
CA ILE A 71 -5.31 -58.27 -17.30
C ILE A 71 -5.34 -58.70 -15.84
N THR A 72 -4.77 -57.85 -15.02
CA THR A 72 -4.97 -57.93 -13.58
C THR A 72 -6.46 -57.76 -13.30
N SER A 73 -7.01 -58.57 -12.48
CA SER A 73 -8.44 -58.60 -12.16
C SER A 73 -8.95 -57.22 -11.79
N VAL A 74 -10.03 -56.80 -12.48
CA VAL A 74 -10.80 -55.62 -12.08
C VAL A 74 -11.86 -56.11 -11.11
N ASN A 75 -11.66 -55.82 -9.84
CA ASN A 75 -12.66 -56.11 -8.81
C ASN A 75 -13.58 -54.93 -8.65
N ARG A 76 -14.86 -55.16 -8.50
CA ARG A 76 -15.86 -54.13 -8.27
C ARG A 76 -16.22 -54.11 -6.79
N GLU A 77 -15.93 -52.99 -6.12
CA GLU A 77 -16.39 -52.73 -4.75
C GLU A 77 -17.34 -51.54 -4.77
N GLY A 78 -18.64 -51.79 -4.70
CA GLY A 78 -19.66 -50.74 -4.78
C GLY A 78 -19.60 -49.97 -6.10
N SER A 79 -19.41 -48.65 -6.02
CA SER A 79 -19.24 -47.74 -7.16
C SER A 79 -17.79 -47.67 -7.67
N GLN A 80 -16.85 -48.32 -7.02
CA GLN A 80 -15.42 -48.26 -7.33
C GLN A 80 -14.98 -49.50 -8.11
N GLN A 81 -14.01 -49.32 -9.00
CA GLN A 81 -13.31 -50.41 -9.66
C GLN A 81 -11.84 -50.40 -9.26
N ILE A 82 -11.39 -51.55 -8.81
CA ILE A 82 -10.00 -51.74 -8.36
C ILE A 82 -9.24 -52.48 -9.47
N VAL A 83 -8.18 -51.86 -9.92
CA VAL A 83 -7.23 -52.47 -10.86
C VAL A 83 -5.99 -52.88 -10.09
N ASN A 84 -5.71 -54.19 -10.08
CA ASN A 84 -4.48 -54.70 -9.50
C ASN A 84 -3.30 -54.39 -10.41
N LEU A 85 -2.24 -53.83 -9.89
CA LEU A 85 -1.06 -53.40 -10.64
C LEU A 85 -0.10 -54.53 -10.89
N ARG A 86 0.48 -54.57 -12.07
CA ARG A 86 1.60 -55.47 -12.36
C ARG A 86 2.83 -55.09 -11.53
N PRO A 87 3.73 -56.02 -11.23
CA PRO A 87 4.97 -55.71 -10.50
C PRO A 87 5.77 -54.55 -11.08
N ALA A 88 5.83 -54.45 -12.41
CA ALA A 88 6.49 -53.37 -13.12
C ALA A 88 5.84 -51.97 -12.90
N ASP A 89 4.56 -51.95 -12.53
CA ASP A 89 3.73 -50.76 -12.33
C ASP A 89 3.59 -50.37 -10.83
N GLN A 90 4.13 -51.18 -9.94
CA GLN A 90 4.09 -50.97 -8.49
C GLN A 90 5.17 -49.96 -8.02
N LYS A 91 5.19 -48.81 -8.66
CA LYS A 91 6.10 -47.69 -8.33
C LYS A 91 5.39 -46.36 -8.52
N PRO A 92 5.70 -45.33 -7.71
CA PRO A 92 5.05 -44.01 -7.79
C PRO A 92 5.07 -43.37 -9.17
N ALA A 93 6.15 -43.51 -9.92
CA ALA A 93 6.30 -42.94 -11.26
C ALA A 93 5.34 -43.55 -12.31
N ALA A 94 4.69 -44.68 -12.03
CA ALA A 94 3.75 -45.31 -12.96
C ALA A 94 2.35 -44.68 -12.95
N GLY A 95 2.02 -43.89 -11.93
CA GLY A 95 0.66 -43.37 -11.70
C GLY A 95 0.04 -42.63 -12.89
N GLU A 96 0.75 -41.73 -13.52
CA GLU A 96 0.23 -40.97 -14.69
C GLU A 96 -0.06 -41.88 -15.88
N ARG A 97 0.80 -42.85 -16.13
CA ARG A 97 0.60 -43.81 -17.21
C ARG A 97 -0.60 -44.72 -16.93
N ILE A 98 -0.73 -45.18 -15.70
CA ILE A 98 -1.86 -46.04 -15.26
C ILE A 98 -3.18 -45.25 -15.32
N ALA A 99 -3.21 -44.02 -14.83
CA ALA A 99 -4.38 -43.15 -14.92
C ALA A 99 -4.80 -42.97 -16.39
N ARG A 100 -3.87 -42.58 -17.27
CA ARG A 100 -4.19 -42.37 -18.70
C ARG A 100 -4.77 -43.58 -19.38
N ILE A 101 -4.20 -44.76 -19.15
CA ILE A 101 -4.65 -46.01 -19.80
C ILE A 101 -6.01 -46.45 -19.27
N TRP A 102 -6.16 -46.48 -17.95
CA TRP A 102 -7.34 -47.06 -17.35
C TRP A 102 -8.53 -46.12 -17.26
N GLU A 103 -8.31 -44.80 -17.13
CA GLU A 103 -9.38 -43.79 -17.24
C GLU A 103 -10.06 -43.87 -18.62
N ALA A 104 -9.25 -44.00 -19.69
CA ALA A 104 -9.78 -44.14 -21.04
C ALA A 104 -10.55 -45.45 -21.25
N ARG A 105 -10.11 -46.55 -20.60
CA ARG A 105 -10.76 -47.88 -20.70
C ARG A 105 -12.05 -48.02 -19.90
N LEU A 106 -12.03 -47.46 -18.68
CA LEU A 106 -13.14 -47.62 -17.75
C LEU A 106 -14.19 -46.52 -17.85
N GLY A 107 -13.85 -45.39 -18.50
CA GLY A 107 -14.67 -44.19 -18.45
C GLY A 107 -14.76 -43.55 -17.06
N MET A 108 -13.87 -43.93 -16.16
CA MET A 108 -13.81 -43.50 -14.76
C MET A 108 -12.54 -42.72 -14.48
N LYS A 109 -12.50 -42.03 -13.35
CA LYS A 109 -11.28 -41.29 -12.91
C LYS A 109 -10.54 -42.06 -11.82
N MET A 110 -9.20 -42.10 -11.90
CA MET A 110 -8.38 -42.68 -10.85
C MET A 110 -8.48 -41.80 -9.59
N VAL A 111 -8.99 -42.36 -8.49
CA VAL A 111 -9.20 -41.67 -7.21
C VAL A 111 -8.14 -41.99 -6.17
N ARG A 112 -7.48 -43.16 -6.28
CA ARG A 112 -6.33 -43.54 -5.44
C ARG A 112 -5.35 -44.38 -6.24
N PHE A 113 -4.07 -44.14 -6.00
CA PHE A 113 -2.97 -44.92 -6.55
C PHE A 113 -2.10 -45.41 -5.39
N GLU A 114 -2.12 -46.69 -5.18
CA GLU A 114 -1.46 -47.38 -4.05
C GLU A 114 -0.46 -48.41 -4.59
N PRO A 115 0.68 -47.93 -5.16
CA PRO A 115 1.62 -48.79 -5.86
C PRO A 115 2.24 -49.86 -4.96
N TYR A 116 2.46 -49.54 -3.68
CA TYR A 116 3.02 -50.49 -2.73
C TYR A 116 2.01 -51.58 -2.27
N GLU A 117 0.71 -51.31 -2.40
CA GLU A 117 -0.35 -52.26 -2.20
C GLU A 117 -0.74 -52.98 -3.51
N GLY A 118 -0.06 -52.61 -4.60
CA GLY A 118 -0.28 -53.22 -5.90
C GLY A 118 -1.64 -52.89 -6.52
N ARG A 119 -2.28 -51.74 -6.18
CA ARG A 119 -3.62 -51.41 -6.67
C ARG A 119 -3.81 -49.94 -7.07
N ALA A 120 -4.74 -49.74 -8.00
CA ALA A 120 -5.26 -48.41 -8.36
C ALA A 120 -6.79 -48.47 -8.31
N VAL A 121 -7.42 -47.45 -7.73
CA VAL A 121 -8.86 -47.37 -7.53
C VAL A 121 -9.44 -46.29 -8.47
N PHE A 122 -10.49 -46.66 -9.19
CA PHE A 122 -11.20 -45.81 -10.15
C PHE A 122 -12.66 -45.64 -9.73
N GLU A 123 -13.18 -44.42 -9.95
CA GLU A 123 -14.56 -44.07 -9.61
C GLU A 123 -15.18 -43.21 -10.71
N ALA A 124 -16.49 -43.36 -10.95
CA ALA A 124 -17.23 -42.47 -11.81
C ALA A 124 -17.49 -41.15 -11.07
N LEU A 125 -16.78 -40.08 -11.49
CA LEU A 125 -16.97 -38.75 -10.94
C LEU A 125 -17.78 -37.90 -11.91
N ASP A 126 -18.70 -37.10 -11.37
CA ASP A 126 -19.38 -36.07 -12.14
C ASP A 126 -18.39 -34.97 -12.58
N LYS A 127 -18.84 -34.07 -13.50
CA LYS A 127 -18.00 -33.02 -14.05
C LYS A 127 -17.51 -32.03 -12.99
N ASP A 128 -18.37 -31.72 -12.03
CA ASP A 128 -18.07 -30.71 -11.00
C ASP A 128 -17.02 -31.25 -10.02
N ARG A 129 -17.14 -32.53 -9.61
CA ARG A 129 -16.11 -33.20 -8.79
C ARG A 129 -14.77 -33.31 -9.54
N VAL A 130 -14.79 -33.61 -10.83
CA VAL A 130 -13.56 -33.67 -11.65
C VAL A 130 -12.92 -32.29 -11.72
N SER A 131 -13.71 -31.24 -11.97
CA SER A 131 -13.24 -29.85 -12.03
C SER A 131 -12.65 -29.39 -10.71
N ALA A 132 -13.42 -29.49 -9.61
CA ALA A 132 -12.98 -29.06 -8.28
C ALA A 132 -11.70 -29.79 -7.84
N ARG A 133 -11.63 -31.11 -8.09
CA ARG A 133 -10.44 -31.92 -7.80
C ARG A 133 -9.23 -31.47 -8.61
N GLY A 134 -9.42 -31.20 -9.91
CA GLY A 134 -8.35 -30.77 -10.81
C GLY A 134 -7.77 -29.42 -10.40
N ILE A 135 -8.63 -28.45 -10.12
CA ILE A 135 -8.25 -27.12 -9.68
C ILE A 135 -7.47 -27.19 -8.37
N LEU A 136 -8.01 -27.87 -7.36
CA LEU A 136 -7.36 -27.99 -6.05
C LEU A 136 -6.03 -28.74 -6.14
N ALA A 137 -5.97 -29.86 -6.87
CA ALA A 137 -4.73 -30.61 -7.05
C ALA A 137 -3.64 -29.78 -7.72
N ASN A 138 -4.00 -29.02 -8.74
CA ASN A 138 -3.06 -28.11 -9.43
C ASN A 138 -2.54 -27.02 -8.50
N ALA A 139 -3.43 -26.36 -7.76
CA ALA A 139 -3.07 -25.31 -6.79
C ALA A 139 -2.11 -25.82 -5.70
N LEU A 140 -2.36 -27.03 -5.21
CA LEU A 140 -1.53 -27.68 -4.19
C LEU A 140 -0.24 -28.30 -4.74
N GLY A 141 -0.10 -28.42 -6.06
CA GLY A 141 1.05 -29.07 -6.71
C GLY A 141 1.09 -30.58 -6.47
N VAL A 142 -0.07 -31.21 -6.31
CA VAL A 142 -0.22 -32.66 -6.08
C VAL A 142 -0.93 -33.33 -7.26
N LYS A 143 -0.93 -34.65 -7.29
CA LYS A 143 -1.63 -35.37 -8.35
C LYS A 143 -3.14 -35.46 -8.08
N PRO A 144 -4.00 -35.45 -9.12
CA PRO A 144 -5.45 -35.51 -8.90
C PRO A 144 -5.93 -36.70 -8.04
N TRP A 145 -5.29 -37.85 -8.12
CA TRP A 145 -5.65 -39.03 -7.30
C TRP A 145 -5.15 -38.95 -5.85
N GLU A 146 -4.40 -37.90 -5.51
CA GLU A 146 -3.98 -37.60 -4.14
C GLU A 146 -4.95 -36.67 -3.41
N VAL A 147 -6.01 -36.23 -4.11
CA VAL A 147 -7.08 -35.39 -3.55
C VAL A 147 -8.42 -36.07 -3.79
N MET A 148 -9.09 -36.50 -2.73
CA MET A 148 -10.49 -36.92 -2.78
C MET A 148 -11.39 -35.73 -2.57
N VAL A 149 -12.47 -35.63 -3.35
CA VAL A 149 -13.41 -34.49 -3.30
C VAL A 149 -14.84 -35.06 -3.18
N GLU A 150 -15.56 -34.66 -2.15
CA GLU A 150 -16.94 -35.05 -1.87
C GLU A 150 -17.83 -33.82 -1.73
N PRO A 151 -19.05 -33.81 -2.27
CA PRO A 151 -19.97 -32.69 -2.10
C PRO A 151 -20.43 -32.59 -0.64
N ARG A 152 -20.61 -31.36 -0.17
CA ARG A 152 -21.18 -31.02 1.14
C ARG A 152 -22.64 -30.63 0.98
N ALA A 153 -23.40 -30.70 2.07
CA ALA A 153 -24.80 -30.29 2.09
C ALA A 153 -25.05 -28.81 1.85
N ASP A 154 -24.03 -27.98 2.12
CA ASP A 154 -24.05 -26.53 1.89
C ASP A 154 -23.68 -26.12 0.45
N GLY A 155 -23.51 -27.06 -0.46
CA GLY A 155 -23.08 -26.83 -1.83
C GLY A 155 -21.56 -26.68 -2.00
N GLY A 156 -20.80 -26.75 -0.92
CA GLY A 156 -19.34 -26.76 -0.94
C GLY A 156 -18.75 -28.15 -1.17
N TRP A 157 -17.45 -28.26 -0.87
CA TRP A 157 -16.71 -29.50 -1.08
C TRP A 157 -15.93 -29.88 0.17
N ARG A 158 -15.95 -31.18 0.52
CA ARG A 158 -15.02 -31.77 1.47
C ARG A 158 -13.92 -32.47 0.72
N CYS A 159 -12.70 -31.99 0.90
CA CYS A 159 -11.51 -32.52 0.25
C CYS A 159 -10.63 -33.24 1.28
N ARG A 160 -10.09 -34.39 0.91
CA ARG A 160 -9.14 -35.13 1.75
C ARG A 160 -7.87 -35.38 0.97
N LEU A 161 -6.75 -34.97 1.53
CA LEU A 161 -5.43 -35.25 0.97
C LEU A 161 -5.00 -36.69 1.26
N ALA A 162 -4.23 -37.28 0.35
CA ALA A 162 -3.58 -38.55 0.59
C ALA A 162 -2.69 -38.48 1.85
N ARG A 163 -2.59 -39.59 2.59
CA ARG A 163 -1.80 -39.65 3.85
C ARG A 163 -0.32 -39.30 3.70
N THR A 164 0.18 -39.39 2.48
CA THR A 164 1.57 -39.02 2.13
C THR A 164 1.79 -37.51 2.01
N ILE A 165 0.71 -36.70 1.99
CA ILE A 165 0.76 -35.27 1.81
C ILE A 165 0.46 -34.59 3.14
N ILE A 166 1.41 -33.78 3.59
CA ILE A 166 1.27 -32.99 4.81
C ILE A 166 0.83 -31.58 4.42
N TRP A 167 -0.28 -31.12 4.98
CA TRP A 167 -0.74 -29.75 4.84
C TRP A 167 0.27 -28.78 5.48
N GLN A 168 0.80 -27.85 4.66
CA GLN A 168 1.73 -26.83 5.10
C GLN A 168 1.14 -25.43 4.87
N PRO A 169 0.59 -24.75 5.91
CA PRO A 169 -0.10 -23.47 5.75
C PRO A 169 0.74 -22.42 5.01
N SER A 170 2.02 -22.30 5.33
CA SER A 170 2.92 -21.31 4.72
C SER A 170 3.10 -21.45 3.20
N LYS A 171 2.89 -22.67 2.67
CA LYS A 171 3.05 -22.95 1.23
C LYS A 171 1.73 -23.10 0.50
N MET A 172 0.69 -23.56 1.21
CA MET A 172 -0.56 -24.02 0.59
C MET A 172 -1.73 -23.08 0.82
N ALA A 173 -1.74 -22.27 1.89
CA ALA A 173 -2.90 -21.48 2.27
C ALA A 173 -3.38 -20.50 1.17
N ALA A 174 -2.49 -19.68 0.64
CA ALA A 174 -2.85 -18.71 -0.40
C ALA A 174 -3.38 -19.40 -1.67
N ARG A 175 -2.69 -20.43 -2.14
CA ARG A 175 -3.10 -21.19 -3.32
C ARG A 175 -4.41 -21.94 -3.13
N THR A 176 -4.69 -22.41 -1.91
CA THR A 176 -5.99 -23.05 -1.61
C THR A 176 -7.11 -22.02 -1.63
N GLN A 177 -6.89 -20.80 -1.13
CA GLN A 177 -7.88 -19.73 -1.23
C GLN A 177 -8.18 -19.38 -2.70
N GLU A 178 -7.16 -19.22 -3.53
CA GLU A 178 -7.32 -19.01 -4.97
C GLU A 178 -8.10 -20.17 -5.64
N ALA A 179 -7.80 -21.40 -5.27
CA ALA A 179 -8.53 -22.58 -5.76
C ALA A 179 -10.01 -22.57 -5.34
N CYS A 180 -10.32 -22.14 -4.10
CA CYS A 180 -11.71 -22.03 -3.65
C CYS A 180 -12.49 -21.02 -4.49
N GLU A 181 -11.89 -19.87 -4.79
CA GLU A 181 -12.50 -18.84 -5.62
C GLU A 181 -12.67 -19.28 -7.09
N GLN A 182 -11.77 -20.11 -7.59
CA GLN A 182 -11.84 -20.66 -8.94
C GLN A 182 -12.87 -21.81 -9.03
N ILE A 183 -13.04 -22.62 -7.98
CA ILE A 183 -14.04 -23.70 -7.91
C ILE A 183 -15.46 -23.12 -7.81
N GLY A 184 -15.64 -22.10 -6.99
CA GLY A 184 -16.90 -21.38 -6.81
C GLY A 184 -16.85 -20.00 -7.45
N HIS A 185 -16.77 -19.00 -6.61
CA HIS A 185 -16.55 -17.59 -7.00
C HIS A 185 -15.87 -16.84 -5.85
N VAL A 186 -15.52 -15.57 -6.08
CA VAL A 186 -14.95 -14.72 -5.03
C VAL A 186 -15.85 -14.72 -3.80
N GLY A 187 -15.26 -14.96 -2.64
CA GLY A 187 -15.97 -15.11 -1.37
C GLY A 187 -16.06 -16.54 -0.85
N TRP A 188 -15.84 -17.53 -1.72
CA TRP A 188 -15.65 -18.89 -1.24
C TRP A 188 -14.36 -18.98 -0.44
N THR A 189 -14.39 -19.76 0.63
CA THR A 189 -13.26 -19.91 1.55
C THR A 189 -13.06 -21.37 1.92
N TYR A 190 -12.10 -21.65 2.78
CA TYR A 190 -11.85 -23.00 3.26
C TYR A 190 -11.51 -23.04 4.74
N THR A 191 -11.66 -24.21 5.33
CA THR A 191 -11.02 -24.58 6.58
C THR A 191 -10.15 -25.81 6.35
N ALA A 192 -8.97 -25.86 6.96
CA ALA A 192 -8.05 -26.99 6.80
C ALA A 192 -7.61 -27.51 8.16
N ASP A 193 -7.69 -28.83 8.33
CA ASP A 193 -7.13 -29.53 9.49
C ASP A 193 -5.83 -30.23 9.08
N ALA A 194 -4.72 -29.71 9.56
CA ALA A 194 -3.39 -30.25 9.25
C ALA A 194 -3.17 -31.68 9.77
N LYS A 195 -3.90 -32.10 10.81
CA LYS A 195 -3.74 -33.44 11.39
C LYS A 195 -4.46 -34.52 10.57
N THR A 196 -5.62 -34.20 10.05
CA THR A 196 -6.44 -35.14 9.27
C THR A 196 -6.25 -35.01 7.76
N GLY A 197 -5.64 -33.91 7.29
CA GLY A 197 -5.52 -33.57 5.88
C GLY A 197 -6.86 -33.26 5.21
N ILE A 198 -7.88 -32.87 6.00
CA ILE A 198 -9.19 -32.48 5.49
C ILE A 198 -9.20 -30.99 5.21
N ILE A 199 -9.68 -30.64 4.01
CA ILE A 199 -9.92 -29.27 3.58
C ILE A 199 -11.41 -29.17 3.23
N ASP A 200 -12.16 -28.39 3.99
CA ASP A 200 -13.55 -28.09 3.68
C ASP A 200 -13.63 -26.77 2.93
N ILE A 201 -14.03 -26.80 1.65
CA ILE A 201 -14.31 -25.64 0.82
C ILE A 201 -15.75 -25.23 1.06
N ILE A 202 -15.93 -23.97 1.48
CA ILE A 202 -17.19 -23.44 2.01
C ILE A 202 -17.68 -22.34 1.06
N PRO A 203 -18.91 -22.44 0.52
CA PRO A 203 -19.52 -21.39 -0.25
C PRO A 203 -19.67 -20.11 0.58
N GLY A 204 -19.53 -18.96 -0.09
CA GLY A 204 -19.72 -17.66 0.52
C GLY A 204 -20.05 -16.61 -0.53
N GLU A 205 -20.67 -15.51 -0.12
CA GLU A 205 -20.87 -14.36 -0.97
C GLU A 205 -19.56 -13.58 -1.11
N PRO A 206 -19.33 -12.88 -2.24
CA PRO A 206 -18.17 -12.03 -2.40
C PRO A 206 -18.06 -10.99 -1.28
N PRO A 207 -16.87 -10.78 -0.71
CA PRO A 207 -16.68 -9.76 0.31
C PRO A 207 -16.89 -8.38 -0.28
N VAL A 208 -17.68 -7.54 0.38
CA VAL A 208 -17.99 -6.18 -0.07
C VAL A 208 -17.83 -5.20 1.08
N PHE A 209 -17.53 -3.95 0.74
CA PHE A 209 -17.67 -2.82 1.65
C PHE A 209 -19.02 -2.13 1.44
N LEU A 210 -19.53 -1.50 2.47
CA LEU A 210 -20.58 -0.50 2.30
C LEU A 210 -20.03 0.65 1.43
N LYS A 211 -20.91 1.36 0.70
CA LYS A 211 -20.49 2.54 -0.06
C LYS A 211 -19.83 3.59 0.84
N THR A 212 -20.35 3.73 2.05
CA THR A 212 -19.82 4.61 3.09
C THR A 212 -19.84 3.88 4.42
N HIS A 213 -18.71 3.84 5.13
CA HIS A 213 -18.64 3.41 6.51
C HIS A 213 -18.60 4.66 7.39
N PRO A 214 -19.49 4.81 8.36
CA PRO A 214 -19.53 5.99 9.20
C PRO A 214 -18.28 6.12 10.06
N PHE A 215 -17.85 7.36 10.31
CA PHE A 215 -16.78 7.64 11.25
C PHE A 215 -17.25 7.30 12.69
N PRO A 216 -16.42 6.64 13.51
CA PRO A 216 -16.81 6.23 14.86
C PRO A 216 -16.71 7.39 15.87
N PHE A 217 -17.67 8.33 15.80
CA PHE A 217 -17.69 9.50 16.68
C PHE A 217 -17.75 9.15 18.18
N ASP A 218 -18.34 8.03 18.53
CA ASP A 218 -18.42 7.51 19.89
C ASP A 218 -17.05 7.18 20.48
N ARG A 219 -16.08 6.86 19.64
CA ARG A 219 -14.69 6.59 20.03
C ARG A 219 -13.82 7.85 20.13
N LEU A 220 -14.26 8.96 19.56
CA LEU A 220 -13.47 10.19 19.50
C LEU A 220 -13.04 10.62 20.91
N GLY A 221 -11.73 10.80 21.11
CA GLY A 221 -11.15 11.13 22.41
C GLY A 221 -11.12 9.96 23.41
N SER A 222 -11.36 8.73 22.97
CA SER A 222 -11.16 7.56 23.81
C SER A 222 -9.68 7.43 24.22
N PRO A 223 -9.38 7.07 25.48
CA PRO A 223 -8.00 6.81 25.91
C PRO A 223 -7.29 5.74 25.07
N ALA A 224 -8.05 4.78 24.49
CA ALA A 224 -7.52 3.75 23.61
C ALA A 224 -6.95 4.34 22.30
N ASP A 225 -7.50 5.44 21.80
CA ASP A 225 -7.07 6.07 20.56
C ASP A 225 -5.70 6.76 20.66
N ARG A 226 -5.20 7.00 21.88
CA ARG A 226 -3.82 7.48 22.09
C ARG A 226 -2.80 6.52 21.52
N ASP A 227 -3.03 5.23 21.66
CA ASP A 227 -2.13 4.17 21.23
C ASP A 227 -2.60 3.48 19.94
N ARG A 228 -3.93 3.41 19.74
CA ARG A 228 -4.55 2.77 18.58
C ARG A 228 -5.64 3.65 17.99
N THR A 229 -5.34 4.27 16.86
CA THR A 229 -6.25 5.19 16.19
C THR A 229 -6.99 4.48 15.05
N PRO A 230 -8.31 4.31 15.14
CA PRO A 230 -9.10 3.72 14.05
C PRO A 230 -9.17 4.67 12.86
N PHE A 231 -9.10 4.13 11.64
CA PHE A 231 -9.17 4.93 10.43
C PHE A 231 -10.01 4.30 9.31
N GLY A 232 -10.43 3.06 9.48
CA GLY A 232 -11.19 2.35 8.48
C GLY A 232 -11.71 1.01 8.98
N VAL A 233 -12.24 0.24 8.06
CA VAL A 233 -12.72 -1.12 8.29
C VAL A 233 -12.04 -2.07 7.31
N LYS A 234 -11.77 -3.27 7.79
CA LYS A 234 -11.14 -4.35 7.03
C LYS A 234 -12.13 -4.97 6.05
N LEU A 235 -11.64 -5.38 4.88
CA LEU A 235 -12.45 -6.20 3.99
C LEU A 235 -12.75 -7.53 4.70
N PRO A 236 -14.04 -7.90 4.85
CA PRO A 236 -14.40 -9.16 5.48
C PRO A 236 -13.94 -10.34 4.62
N ALA A 237 -13.77 -11.52 5.21
CA ALA A 237 -13.38 -12.72 4.47
C ALA A 237 -14.48 -13.19 3.50
N ARG A 238 -15.75 -12.86 3.79
CA ARG A 238 -16.93 -13.19 2.98
C ARG A 238 -17.99 -12.11 3.13
N GLY A 239 -18.86 -11.99 2.13
CA GLY A 239 -20.06 -11.16 2.16
C GLY A 239 -21.22 -11.84 2.92
N GLY A 240 -22.38 -11.20 2.93
CA GLY A 240 -23.61 -11.69 3.55
C GLY A 240 -24.29 -10.65 4.44
N ALA A 241 -25.52 -10.94 4.86
CA ALA A 241 -26.33 -10.01 5.66
C ALA A 241 -25.76 -9.77 7.08
N ASP A 242 -25.07 -10.75 7.65
CA ASP A 242 -24.54 -10.72 9.03
C ASP A 242 -23.04 -10.37 9.08
N VAL A 243 -22.56 -9.61 8.10
CA VAL A 243 -21.13 -9.22 8.03
C VAL A 243 -20.79 -8.23 9.12
N VAL A 244 -19.79 -8.57 9.93
CA VAL A 244 -19.18 -7.68 10.90
C VAL A 244 -17.92 -7.07 10.27
N TYR A 245 -17.86 -5.75 10.20
CA TYR A 245 -16.69 -5.04 9.73
C TYR A 245 -15.73 -4.77 10.89
N GLU A 246 -14.58 -5.44 10.85
CA GLU A 246 -13.53 -5.23 11.85
C GLU A 246 -12.84 -3.88 11.61
N PRO A 247 -12.59 -3.06 12.65
CA PRO A 247 -11.85 -1.83 12.52
C PRO A 247 -10.40 -2.09 12.12
N VAL A 248 -9.85 -1.21 11.28
CA VAL A 248 -8.42 -1.12 11.03
C VAL A 248 -7.88 0.07 11.80
N GLU A 249 -6.85 -0.17 12.59
CA GLU A 249 -6.31 0.80 13.53
C GLU A 249 -4.81 0.98 13.34
N MET A 250 -4.38 2.22 13.46
CA MET A 250 -2.96 2.58 13.55
C MET A 250 -2.46 2.29 14.97
N ASP A 251 -1.50 1.40 15.14
CA ASP A 251 -0.86 1.14 16.45
C ASP A 251 0.42 1.98 16.58
N TRP A 252 0.32 3.07 17.33
CA TRP A 252 1.41 4.02 17.53
C TRP A 252 2.50 3.53 18.48
N ARG A 253 2.30 2.41 19.17
CA ARG A 253 3.32 1.80 20.04
C ARG A 253 4.30 0.99 19.20
N GLU A 254 3.79 0.31 18.16
CA GLU A 254 4.60 -0.49 17.26
C GLU A 254 5.45 0.41 16.34
N SER A 255 4.86 1.46 15.79
CA SER A 255 5.59 2.44 14.99
C SER A 255 5.08 3.86 15.20
N SER A 256 6.00 4.79 15.35
CA SER A 256 5.70 6.22 15.47
C SER A 256 5.60 6.93 14.10
N PHE A 257 5.85 6.22 13.00
CA PHE A 257 5.92 6.82 11.67
C PHE A 257 5.01 6.08 10.69
N LEU A 258 4.18 6.84 10.00
CA LEU A 258 3.22 6.39 9.00
C LEU A 258 3.54 7.02 7.64
N LEU A 259 3.63 6.19 6.61
CA LEU A 259 3.74 6.60 5.21
C LEU A 259 2.42 6.31 4.50
N ILE A 260 1.82 7.32 3.89
CA ILE A 260 0.60 7.21 3.07
C ILE A 260 0.94 7.56 1.63
N GLY A 261 0.76 6.60 0.73
CA GLY A 261 0.83 6.80 -0.71
C GLY A 261 -0.55 6.72 -1.36
N GLY A 262 -0.73 7.37 -2.51
CA GLY A 262 -1.98 7.27 -3.27
C GLY A 262 -2.08 8.33 -4.35
N GLU A 263 -2.81 8.03 -5.40
CA GLU A 263 -3.07 8.95 -6.50
C GLU A 263 -4.08 10.03 -6.09
N GLY A 264 -4.21 11.08 -6.91
CA GLY A 264 -5.22 12.12 -6.71
C GLY A 264 -6.64 11.54 -6.63
N GLY A 265 -7.46 11.98 -5.66
CA GLY A 265 -8.84 11.52 -5.50
C GLY A 265 -9.02 10.12 -4.92
N SER A 266 -7.94 9.42 -4.51
CA SER A 266 -8.01 8.08 -3.90
C SER A 266 -8.58 8.07 -2.47
N GLY A 267 -8.65 9.22 -1.79
CA GLY A 267 -9.15 9.37 -0.42
C GLY A 267 -8.08 9.55 0.64
N LYS A 268 -6.85 9.95 0.25
CA LYS A 268 -5.75 10.25 1.19
C LYS A 268 -6.14 11.29 2.24
N SER A 269 -6.69 12.44 1.80
CA SER A 269 -7.07 13.53 2.71
C SER A 269 -8.17 13.08 3.68
N VAL A 270 -9.17 12.29 3.24
CA VAL A 270 -10.20 11.74 4.13
C VAL A 270 -9.58 10.81 5.17
N LEU A 271 -8.66 9.94 4.75
CA LEU A 271 -7.93 9.06 5.67
C LEU A 271 -7.13 9.88 6.69
N ALA A 272 -6.38 10.88 6.22
CA ALA A 272 -5.58 11.76 7.08
C ALA A 272 -6.46 12.51 8.08
N ASN A 273 -7.58 13.09 7.62
CA ASN A 273 -8.52 13.83 8.46
C ASN A 273 -9.16 12.94 9.54
N ASN A 274 -9.51 11.70 9.22
CA ASN A 274 -10.04 10.74 10.19
C ASN A 274 -9.01 10.41 11.30
N LEU A 275 -7.76 10.16 10.90
CA LEU A 275 -6.67 9.95 11.86
C LEU A 275 -6.47 11.20 12.74
N LEU A 276 -6.42 12.38 12.11
CA LEU A 276 -6.14 13.63 12.80
C LEU A 276 -7.26 14.04 13.75
N ALA A 277 -8.52 13.77 13.44
CA ALA A 277 -9.63 14.01 14.37
C ALA A 277 -9.45 13.22 15.67
N SER A 278 -9.17 11.91 15.56
CA SER A 278 -8.93 11.07 16.72
C SER A 278 -7.66 11.46 17.51
N ILE A 279 -6.61 11.89 16.79
CA ILE A 279 -5.36 12.38 17.38
C ILE A 279 -5.60 13.68 18.14
N VAL A 280 -6.21 14.68 17.50
CA VAL A 280 -6.45 16.02 18.08
C VAL A 280 -7.36 15.95 19.30
N ALA A 281 -8.32 15.04 19.30
CA ALA A 281 -9.18 14.79 20.46
C ALA A 281 -8.41 14.37 21.73
N GLN A 282 -7.15 13.93 21.59
CA GLN A 282 -6.23 13.63 22.69
C GLN A 282 -5.35 14.84 23.12
N GLN A 283 -5.55 15.98 22.48
CA GLN A 283 -4.86 17.26 22.75
C GLN A 283 -3.31 17.16 22.73
N PRO A 284 -2.69 16.56 21.69
CA PRO A 284 -1.24 16.57 21.53
C PRO A 284 -0.77 17.94 20.99
N LEU A 285 0.54 18.11 20.90
CA LEU A 285 1.09 19.13 20.00
C LEU A 285 0.91 18.67 18.54
N LEU A 286 0.58 19.62 17.67
CA LEU A 286 0.33 19.35 16.26
C LEU A 286 1.10 20.33 15.36
N SER A 287 1.85 19.80 14.42
CA SER A 287 2.49 20.53 13.33
C SER A 287 1.88 20.09 12.00
N VAL A 288 1.61 21.03 11.12
CA VAL A 288 1.15 20.77 9.74
C VAL A 288 2.06 21.46 8.75
N VAL A 289 2.57 20.70 7.79
CA VAL A 289 3.42 21.16 6.71
C VAL A 289 2.82 20.66 5.39
N ASP A 290 2.52 21.58 4.48
CA ASP A 290 1.92 21.28 3.18
C ASP A 290 2.22 22.40 2.18
N LEU A 291 1.88 22.17 0.91
CA LEU A 291 1.91 23.21 -0.12
C LEU A 291 0.85 24.28 0.13
N ALA A 292 1.17 25.52 -0.15
CA ALA A 292 0.27 26.66 0.06
C ALA A 292 -1.09 26.51 -0.63
N ASN A 293 -1.12 25.94 -1.83
CA ASN A 293 -2.34 25.75 -2.59
C ASN A 293 -3.12 24.45 -2.23
N LYS A 294 -2.59 23.63 -1.33
CA LYS A 294 -3.18 22.35 -0.90
C LYS A 294 -3.63 22.35 0.57
N ALA A 295 -3.09 23.24 1.36
CA ALA A 295 -3.34 23.36 2.80
C ALA A 295 -4.83 23.53 3.17
N THR A 296 -5.70 23.83 2.20
CA THR A 296 -7.16 23.89 2.39
C THR A 296 -7.74 22.60 2.98
N ASP A 297 -7.13 21.44 2.70
CA ASP A 297 -7.53 20.15 3.25
C ASP A 297 -7.38 20.10 4.78
N TYR A 298 -6.56 20.99 5.38
CA TYR A 298 -6.27 21.05 6.83
C TYR A 298 -6.77 22.34 7.50
N TYR A 299 -7.45 23.24 6.81
CA TYR A 299 -7.95 24.49 7.40
C TYR A 299 -8.89 24.28 8.59
N TRP A 300 -9.61 23.17 8.61
CA TRP A 300 -10.46 22.77 9.71
C TRP A 300 -9.70 22.44 11.01
N LEU A 301 -8.38 22.20 10.94
CA LEU A 301 -7.51 21.89 12.09
C LEU A 301 -6.87 23.13 12.72
N ARG A 302 -6.92 24.29 12.05
CA ARG A 302 -6.23 25.50 12.51
C ARG A 302 -6.46 25.90 13.96
N PRO A 303 -7.67 25.76 14.56
CA PRO A 303 -7.85 26.02 15.97
C PRO A 303 -6.89 25.23 16.88
N TRP A 304 -6.59 23.98 16.53
CA TRP A 304 -5.84 23.05 17.36
C TRP A 304 -4.37 22.86 16.95
N VAL A 305 -3.95 23.44 15.84
CA VAL A 305 -2.52 23.43 15.47
C VAL A 305 -1.76 24.26 16.50
N THR A 306 -0.59 23.78 16.90
CA THR A 306 0.28 24.48 17.83
C THR A 306 0.77 25.78 17.21
N ALA A 307 0.69 26.87 17.94
CA ALA A 307 1.09 28.19 17.44
C ALA A 307 2.55 28.20 16.95
N GLY A 308 2.74 28.65 15.72
CA GLY A 308 4.04 28.70 15.06
C GLY A 308 4.46 27.39 14.36
N TYR A 309 3.58 26.37 14.31
CA TYR A 309 3.88 25.08 13.68
C TYR A 309 3.03 24.81 12.41
N TRP A 310 2.44 25.85 11.87
CA TRP A 310 1.78 25.84 10.55
C TRP A 310 2.78 26.27 9.48
N GLY A 311 3.25 25.32 8.68
CA GLY A 311 4.21 25.48 7.62
C GLY A 311 3.58 25.33 6.21
N CYS A 312 2.44 26.01 5.96
CA CYS A 312 1.64 25.78 4.77
C CYS A 312 1.47 27.02 3.89
N GLU A 313 2.10 28.16 4.21
CA GLU A 313 1.94 29.39 3.42
C GLU A 313 2.98 29.50 2.29
N SER A 314 4.11 28.80 2.41
CA SER A 314 5.15 28.72 1.40
C SER A 314 6.13 27.58 1.67
N VAL A 315 6.89 27.18 0.66
CA VAL A 315 7.99 26.20 0.81
C VAL A 315 9.04 26.65 1.83
N VAL A 316 9.26 27.94 1.94
CA VAL A 316 10.18 28.54 2.93
C VAL A 316 9.66 28.32 4.35
N GLN A 317 8.36 28.54 4.59
CA GLN A 317 7.77 28.25 5.89
C GLN A 317 7.76 26.74 6.20
N ALA A 318 7.47 25.91 5.20
CA ALA A 318 7.56 24.45 5.34
C ALA A 318 8.96 24.02 5.81
N ALA A 319 10.00 24.51 5.14
CA ALA A 319 11.38 24.25 5.53
C ALA A 319 11.70 24.81 6.94
N GLY A 320 11.21 26.01 7.25
CA GLY A 320 11.38 26.66 8.55
C GLY A 320 10.78 25.86 9.69
N VAL A 321 9.54 25.35 9.56
CA VAL A 321 8.89 24.48 10.57
C VAL A 321 9.68 23.19 10.76
N LEU A 322 10.11 22.54 9.67
CA LEU A 322 10.92 21.34 9.75
C LEU A 322 12.28 21.58 10.41
N ASN A 323 12.92 22.70 10.13
CA ASN A 323 14.18 23.12 10.79
C ASN A 323 13.98 23.32 12.29
N MET A 324 12.93 24.04 12.68
CA MET A 324 12.59 24.26 14.09
C MET A 324 12.34 22.95 14.84
N LEU A 325 11.57 22.03 14.23
CA LEU A 325 11.31 20.73 14.83
C LEU A 325 12.60 19.92 15.05
N VAL A 326 13.52 19.93 14.09
CA VAL A 326 14.80 19.24 14.24
C VAL A 326 15.65 19.88 15.33
N ASP A 327 15.71 21.22 15.37
CA ASP A 327 16.46 21.94 16.42
C ASP A 327 15.91 21.65 17.82
N GLU A 328 14.58 21.63 17.98
CA GLU A 328 13.94 21.26 19.25
C GLU A 328 14.27 19.84 19.70
N ILE A 329 14.30 18.89 18.76
CA ILE A 329 14.64 17.49 19.04
C ILE A 329 16.11 17.33 19.42
N GLU A 330 17.00 18.13 18.87
CA GLU A 330 18.43 18.02 19.10
C GLU A 330 18.93 18.91 20.27
N HIS A 331 18.40 20.11 20.41
CA HIS A 331 18.91 21.13 21.32
C HIS A 331 17.85 21.74 22.25
N GLY A 332 16.56 21.50 22.02
CA GLY A 332 15.46 22.05 22.78
C GLY A 332 15.40 21.59 24.24
N GLU A 333 14.44 22.13 25.00
CA GLU A 333 14.23 21.78 26.41
C GLU A 333 13.93 20.29 26.58
N ARG A 334 13.09 19.74 25.69
CA ARG A 334 12.76 18.32 25.69
C ARG A 334 14.00 17.46 25.51
N ALA A 335 14.86 17.77 24.54
CA ALA A 335 16.10 17.04 24.28
C ALA A 335 17.05 17.05 25.50
N ARG A 336 17.16 18.21 26.17
CA ARG A 336 17.94 18.34 27.42
C ARG A 336 17.37 17.46 28.51
N ALA A 337 16.05 17.51 28.75
CA ALA A 337 15.39 16.69 29.74
C ALA A 337 15.58 15.20 29.51
N TRP A 338 15.53 14.74 28.23
CA TRP A 338 15.82 13.34 27.87
C TRP A 338 17.23 12.93 28.25
N LYS A 339 18.20 13.77 27.96
CA LYS A 339 19.61 13.52 28.29
C LYS A 339 19.87 13.51 29.78
N GLU A 340 19.35 14.51 30.50
CA GLU A 340 19.55 14.68 31.96
C GLU A 340 18.92 13.54 32.77
N ASN A 341 17.74 13.04 32.34
CA ASN A 341 17.03 11.97 33.03
C ASN A 341 17.33 10.58 32.45
N ALA A 342 18.18 10.46 31.45
CA ALA A 342 18.50 9.22 30.75
C ALA A 342 17.25 8.48 30.19
N TRP A 343 16.22 9.22 29.78
CA TRP A 343 15.00 8.66 29.22
C TRP A 343 15.26 8.08 27.83
N GLN A 344 14.79 6.86 27.60
CA GLN A 344 15.00 6.16 26.33
C GLN A 344 13.78 6.20 25.42
N ASN A 345 12.58 6.23 25.99
CA ASN A 345 11.34 6.22 25.22
C ASN A 345 10.26 7.02 25.97
N TRP A 346 9.47 7.78 25.19
CA TRP A 346 8.34 8.55 25.71
C TRP A 346 7.29 7.65 26.42
N LEU A 347 7.12 6.42 25.97
CA LEU A 347 6.18 5.49 26.59
C LEU A 347 6.52 5.22 28.06
N ASP A 348 7.80 5.25 28.42
CA ASP A 348 8.32 4.82 29.72
C ASP A 348 8.57 5.96 30.70
N ILE A 349 8.44 7.24 30.27
CA ILE A 349 8.64 8.39 31.16
C ILE A 349 7.48 8.55 32.16
N PRO A 350 7.73 9.15 33.34
CA PRO A 350 6.69 9.36 34.36
C PRO A 350 5.57 10.29 33.86
N ARG A 351 4.40 10.18 34.51
CA ARG A 351 3.19 10.90 34.09
C ARG A 351 3.39 12.41 34.05
N TRP A 352 4.04 13.01 35.06
CA TRP A 352 4.31 14.44 35.08
C TRP A 352 5.16 14.91 33.86
N ALA A 353 6.08 14.06 33.42
CA ALA A 353 6.89 14.35 32.25
C ALA A 353 6.08 14.24 30.95
N LYS A 354 5.11 13.32 30.90
CA LYS A 354 4.16 13.23 29.73
C LYS A 354 3.25 14.45 29.67
N GLU A 355 2.87 15.01 30.81
CA GLU A 355 2.08 16.25 30.88
C GLU A 355 2.91 17.46 30.42
N LYS A 356 4.18 17.53 30.81
CA LYS A 356 5.09 18.60 30.40
C LYS A 356 5.55 18.48 28.95
N TYR A 357 5.79 17.26 28.48
CA TYR A 357 6.26 16.92 27.15
C TYR A 357 5.24 16.01 26.46
N PRO A 358 4.07 16.52 26.06
CA PRO A 358 3.04 15.72 25.43
C PRO A 358 3.52 15.15 24.08
N LEU A 359 2.79 14.17 23.55
CA LEU A 359 3.04 13.68 22.19
C LEU A 359 2.97 14.85 21.21
N HIS A 360 3.81 14.79 20.19
CA HIS A 360 3.83 15.78 19.13
C HIS A 360 3.64 15.08 17.77
N TYR A 361 2.54 15.35 17.12
CA TYR A 361 2.26 14.83 15.79
C TYR A 361 2.69 15.85 14.73
N ILE A 362 3.40 15.34 13.73
CA ILE A 362 3.90 16.11 12.59
C ILE A 362 3.25 15.53 11.35
N VAL A 363 2.48 16.33 10.64
CA VAL A 363 1.89 15.99 9.34
C VAL A 363 2.69 16.67 8.26
N VAL A 364 3.17 15.90 7.30
CA VAL A 364 3.82 16.42 6.08
C VAL A 364 3.04 15.87 4.90
N ASP A 365 2.22 16.70 4.28
CA ASP A 365 1.45 16.32 3.10
C ASP A 365 2.11 16.81 1.81
N GLU A 366 1.68 16.23 0.70
CA GLU A 366 2.22 16.49 -0.65
C GLU A 366 3.76 16.54 -0.70
N TYR A 367 4.40 15.68 0.11
CA TYR A 367 5.85 15.69 0.32
C TYR A 367 6.66 15.69 -0.98
N SER A 368 6.27 14.89 -1.99
CA SER A 368 6.96 14.88 -3.28
C SER A 368 6.85 16.24 -4.00
N SER A 369 5.69 16.87 -3.90
CA SER A 369 5.44 18.17 -4.51
C SER A 369 6.17 19.29 -3.78
N LEU A 370 6.25 19.23 -2.43
CA LEU A 370 7.09 20.15 -1.64
C LEU A 370 8.56 20.09 -2.07
N VAL A 371 9.09 18.89 -2.24
CA VAL A 371 10.46 18.68 -2.71
C VAL A 371 10.64 19.20 -4.14
N ASP A 372 9.68 18.96 -5.03
CA ASP A 372 9.74 19.41 -6.42
C ASP A 372 9.64 20.95 -6.51
N GLU A 373 8.77 21.57 -5.71
CA GLU A 373 8.67 23.04 -5.64
C GLU A 373 9.96 23.66 -5.11
N ALA A 374 10.55 23.06 -4.09
CA ALA A 374 11.87 23.48 -3.60
C ALA A 374 12.97 23.36 -4.67
N GLN A 375 12.84 22.39 -5.60
CA GLN A 375 13.75 22.25 -6.74
C GLN A 375 13.55 23.32 -7.81
N LEU A 376 12.35 23.89 -7.97
CA LEU A 376 12.09 24.95 -8.94
C LEU A 376 12.95 26.20 -8.64
N VAL A 377 13.24 26.44 -7.39
CA VAL A 377 14.17 27.51 -6.95
C VAL A 377 15.57 27.32 -7.56
N LYS A 378 15.99 26.06 -7.84
CA LYS A 378 17.26 25.77 -8.54
C LYS A 378 17.32 26.23 -10.00
N ARG A 379 16.17 26.37 -10.66
CA ARG A 379 16.09 26.68 -12.09
C ARG A 379 16.14 28.16 -12.39
N ILE A 380 16.13 29.00 -11.38
CA ILE A 380 16.46 30.41 -11.57
C ILE A 380 17.90 30.41 -12.08
N PRO A 381 18.15 30.92 -13.31
CA PRO A 381 19.49 30.92 -13.88
C PRO A 381 20.44 31.48 -12.85
N LYS A 382 21.63 30.90 -12.71
CA LYS A 382 22.76 31.59 -12.08
C LYS A 382 22.94 32.86 -12.89
N ALA A 383 22.08 33.83 -12.60
CA ALA A 383 22.17 35.13 -13.25
C ALA A 383 23.49 35.68 -12.77
N ASP A 384 24.44 35.49 -13.64
CA ASP A 384 25.69 36.23 -13.65
C ASP A 384 26.25 36.55 -12.26
N SER A 385 27.39 36.07 -12.00
CA SER A 385 28.45 36.37 -11.02
C SER A 385 28.27 37.48 -9.96
N VAL A 386 27.09 38.07 -9.82
CA VAL A 386 26.80 39.22 -8.94
C VAL A 386 25.96 38.83 -7.72
N LEU A 387 25.38 37.61 -7.70
CA LEU A 387 24.62 37.16 -6.53
C LEU A 387 25.55 36.97 -5.34
N PRO A 388 25.27 37.55 -4.17
CA PRO A 388 25.96 37.21 -2.94
C PRO A 388 26.01 35.70 -2.75
N ALA A 389 27.09 35.16 -2.19
CA ALA A 389 27.27 33.69 -2.02
C ALA A 389 26.07 33.04 -1.31
N VAL A 390 25.39 33.74 -0.42
CA VAL A 390 24.19 33.36 0.30
C VAL A 390 23.01 33.09 -0.65
N TRP A 391 22.77 33.97 -1.62
CA TRP A 391 21.75 33.79 -2.64
C TRP A 391 22.06 32.62 -3.56
N ALA A 392 23.34 32.49 -3.94
CA ALA A 392 23.80 31.38 -4.74
C ALA A 392 23.58 30.04 -4.02
N GLN A 393 23.73 29.96 -2.70
CA GLN A 393 23.46 28.78 -1.90
C GLN A 393 21.95 28.44 -1.86
N MET A 394 21.08 29.43 -1.69
CA MET A 394 19.63 29.24 -1.69
C MET A 394 19.13 28.72 -3.04
N PHE A 395 19.60 29.32 -4.12
CA PHE A 395 19.23 28.93 -5.48
C PHE A 395 19.92 27.65 -5.98
N THR A 396 20.93 27.15 -5.30
CA THR A 396 21.62 25.88 -5.63
C THR A 396 21.01 24.64 -4.99
N GLY A 397 19.81 24.75 -4.45
CA GLY A 397 19.05 23.58 -3.95
C GLY A 397 19.19 23.28 -2.49
N GLN A 398 19.53 24.29 -1.71
CA GLN A 398 19.60 24.17 -0.27
C GLN A 398 18.22 23.81 0.33
N ALA A 399 17.14 24.48 -0.12
CA ALA A 399 15.79 24.21 0.40
C ALA A 399 15.33 22.77 0.14
N GLU A 400 15.65 22.19 -1.01
CA GLU A 400 15.35 20.78 -1.29
C GLU A 400 16.13 19.85 -0.37
N ASN A 401 17.44 20.10 -0.24
CA ASN A 401 18.28 19.30 0.63
C ASN A 401 17.86 19.45 2.09
N ASP A 402 17.41 20.65 2.50
CA ASP A 402 16.92 20.90 3.85
C ASP A 402 15.63 20.13 4.12
N ILE A 403 14.59 20.25 3.28
CA ILE A 403 13.35 19.49 3.47
C ILE A 403 13.63 17.98 3.56
N ARG A 404 14.41 17.43 2.62
CA ARG A 404 14.76 16.00 2.62
C ARG A 404 15.58 15.61 3.85
N SER A 405 16.62 16.37 4.17
CA SER A 405 17.51 16.07 5.30
C SER A 405 16.79 16.18 6.63
N ARG A 406 15.88 17.16 6.79
CA ARG A 406 15.12 17.36 8.02
C ARG A 406 14.09 16.26 8.24
N VAL A 407 13.34 15.88 7.20
CA VAL A 407 12.43 14.72 7.28
C VAL A 407 13.21 13.44 7.63
N LEU A 408 14.34 13.18 6.99
CA LEU A 408 15.19 12.04 7.33
C LEU A 408 15.72 12.12 8.77
N ARG A 409 16.08 13.29 9.24
CA ARG A 409 16.54 13.53 10.61
C ARG A 409 15.44 13.25 11.62
N LEU A 410 14.23 13.75 11.37
CA LEU A 410 13.04 13.46 12.19
C LEU A 410 12.80 11.96 12.30
N LEU A 411 12.81 11.24 11.18
CA LEU A 411 12.62 9.79 11.15
C LEU A 411 13.66 9.02 11.98
N ARG A 412 14.88 9.53 12.07
CA ARG A 412 15.98 8.86 12.81
C ARG A 412 16.02 9.19 14.29
N THR A 413 15.59 10.38 14.70
CA THR A 413 15.85 10.89 16.06
C THR A 413 14.59 11.17 16.88
N ALA A 414 13.44 11.41 16.25
CA ALA A 414 12.28 11.98 16.90
C ALA A 414 11.47 10.99 17.77
N ARG A 415 11.48 9.69 17.40
CA ARG A 415 10.64 8.64 18.04
C ARG A 415 10.78 8.60 19.56
N ALA A 416 12.02 8.59 20.04
CA ALA A 416 12.32 8.43 21.47
C ALA A 416 11.71 9.54 22.32
N GLN A 417 11.58 10.74 21.79
CA GLN A 417 11.08 11.91 22.50
C GLN A 417 9.56 12.12 22.35
N GLY A 418 8.82 11.16 21.77
CA GLY A 418 7.38 11.23 21.63
C GLY A 418 6.88 12.01 20.41
N TYR A 419 7.72 12.19 19.39
CA TYR A 419 7.28 12.72 18.11
C TYR A 419 6.78 11.61 17.21
N ARG A 420 5.72 11.87 16.48
CA ARG A 420 5.06 10.95 15.53
C ARG A 420 4.90 11.65 14.19
N LEU A 421 5.30 11.00 13.12
CA LEU A 421 5.28 11.58 11.77
C LEU A 421 4.26 10.85 10.89
N ILE A 422 3.38 11.61 10.26
CA ILE A 422 2.48 11.18 9.19
C ILE A 422 2.98 11.86 7.92
N LEU A 423 3.55 11.08 7.01
CA LEU A 423 4.05 11.57 5.74
C LEU A 423 3.14 11.07 4.61
N ILE A 424 2.63 12.00 3.81
CA ILE A 424 1.71 11.73 2.73
C ILE A 424 2.36 12.17 1.41
N SER A 425 2.28 11.31 0.40
CA SER A 425 2.90 11.60 -0.89
C SER A 425 2.18 10.91 -2.04
N GLN A 426 2.10 11.58 -3.18
CA GLN A 426 1.58 10.97 -4.41
C GLN A 426 2.62 10.10 -5.09
N THR A 427 3.90 10.43 -4.95
CA THR A 427 5.01 9.64 -5.48
C THR A 427 6.00 9.27 -4.38
N VAL A 428 6.42 8.01 -4.36
CA VAL A 428 7.37 7.49 -3.38
C VAL A 428 8.53 6.81 -4.12
N ASN A 429 9.63 7.54 -4.24
CA ASN A 429 10.81 7.08 -4.96
C ASN A 429 12.09 7.78 -4.45
N GLU A 430 13.24 7.38 -4.96
CA GLU A 430 14.53 7.99 -4.59
C GLU A 430 14.64 9.49 -4.96
N ARG A 431 14.00 9.88 -6.06
CA ARG A 431 14.02 11.28 -6.53
C ARG A 431 13.33 12.22 -5.54
N SER A 432 12.26 11.76 -4.90
CA SER A 432 11.60 12.51 -3.81
C SER A 432 12.32 12.38 -2.46
N GLY A 433 13.45 11.69 -2.37
CA GLY A 433 14.18 11.44 -1.11
C GLY A 433 13.64 10.28 -0.30
N LEU A 434 12.64 9.56 -0.83
CA LEU A 434 12.05 8.36 -0.21
C LEU A 434 12.64 7.08 -0.84
N GLY A 435 13.96 6.97 -0.84
CA GLY A 435 14.65 5.75 -1.23
C GLY A 435 14.43 4.58 -0.23
N PRO A 436 14.88 3.36 -0.56
CA PRO A 436 14.63 2.16 0.27
C PRO A 436 14.98 2.36 1.74
N THR A 437 16.17 2.89 2.02
CA THR A 437 16.66 3.12 3.40
C THR A 437 15.78 4.10 4.20
N THR A 438 15.20 5.12 3.55
CA THR A 438 14.30 6.07 4.22
C THR A 438 12.94 5.44 4.47
N ARG A 439 12.44 4.68 3.51
CA ARG A 439 11.15 3.97 3.61
C ARG A 439 11.15 2.93 4.73
N ASP A 440 12.29 2.26 4.96
CA ASP A 440 12.43 1.25 6.02
C ASP A 440 12.29 1.81 7.44
N LEU A 441 12.34 3.14 7.59
CA LEU A 441 12.07 3.82 8.86
C LEU A 441 10.56 3.92 9.19
N PHE A 442 9.68 3.73 8.19
CA PHE A 442 8.25 3.70 8.40
C PHE A 442 7.78 2.27 8.68
N GLY A 443 7.37 1.99 9.90
CA GLY A 443 6.82 0.68 10.24
C GLY A 443 5.34 0.49 9.88
N GLN A 444 4.66 1.58 9.50
CA GLN A 444 3.26 1.59 9.09
C GLN A 444 3.17 2.23 7.72
N ARG A 445 2.52 1.56 6.78
CA ARG A 445 2.48 1.97 5.38
C ARG A 445 1.11 1.72 4.78
N ILE A 446 0.59 2.71 4.08
CA ILE A 446 -0.74 2.67 3.46
C ILE A 446 -0.63 3.11 2.00
N VAL A 447 -1.29 2.41 1.11
CA VAL A 447 -1.52 2.85 -0.26
C VAL A 447 -3.02 2.95 -0.50
N MET A 448 -3.47 4.16 -0.86
CA MET A 448 -4.85 4.46 -1.18
C MET A 448 -5.14 4.26 -2.66
N GLY A 449 -6.32 3.78 -2.95
CA GLY A 449 -6.82 3.48 -4.29
C GLY A 449 -7.01 1.99 -4.53
N PRO A 450 -8.04 1.60 -5.30
CA PRO A 450 -8.29 0.19 -5.62
C PRO A 450 -7.22 -0.39 -6.55
N ASN A 451 -6.74 0.42 -7.52
CA ASN A 451 -5.77 0.02 -8.54
C ASN A 451 -4.63 1.03 -8.66
N PRO A 452 -3.83 1.23 -7.60
CA PRO A 452 -2.68 2.13 -7.66
C PRO A 452 -1.61 1.58 -8.61
N SER A 453 -0.79 2.48 -9.17
CA SER A 453 0.30 2.08 -10.06
C SER A 453 1.29 1.14 -9.35
N GLU A 454 1.85 0.18 -10.09
CA GLU A 454 2.82 -0.77 -9.55
C GLU A 454 4.05 -0.05 -8.95
N ALA A 455 4.47 1.05 -9.56
CA ALA A 455 5.56 1.88 -9.07
C ALA A 455 5.28 2.45 -7.68
N LEU A 456 4.04 2.93 -7.43
CA LEU A 456 3.63 3.43 -6.13
C LEU A 456 3.57 2.31 -5.09
N VAL A 457 3.01 1.16 -5.46
CA VAL A 457 2.93 -0.02 -4.58
C VAL A 457 4.31 -0.47 -4.14
N ARG A 458 5.24 -0.63 -5.09
CA ARG A 458 6.64 -0.96 -4.82
C ARG A 458 7.39 0.14 -4.07
N GLY A 459 6.96 1.39 -4.28
CA GLY A 459 7.51 2.55 -3.59
C GLY A 459 7.13 2.62 -2.12
N VAL A 460 5.95 2.16 -1.73
CA VAL A 460 5.45 2.27 -0.35
C VAL A 460 5.69 1.00 0.45
N PHE A 461 5.30 -0.18 -0.05
CA PHE A 461 5.35 -1.41 0.72
C PHE A 461 6.73 -2.05 0.75
N HIS A 462 7.03 -2.72 1.86
CA HIS A 462 8.26 -3.47 2.04
C HIS A 462 8.17 -4.83 1.33
N ASP A 463 7.08 -5.56 1.55
CA ASP A 463 6.83 -6.86 0.95
C ASP A 463 5.59 -6.82 0.03
N VAL A 464 5.82 -6.45 -1.23
CA VAL A 464 4.76 -6.38 -2.24
C VAL A 464 4.16 -7.74 -2.54
N ALA A 465 4.94 -8.82 -2.40
CA ALA A 465 4.48 -10.17 -2.72
C ALA A 465 3.45 -10.70 -1.72
N SER A 466 3.48 -10.24 -0.48
CA SER A 466 2.50 -10.60 0.56
C SER A 466 1.29 -9.68 0.61
N MET A 467 1.28 -8.59 -0.18
CA MET A 467 0.18 -7.63 -0.15
C MET A 467 -1.09 -8.21 -0.78
N PRO A 468 -2.23 -8.15 -0.08
CA PRO A 468 -3.49 -8.60 -0.65
C PRO A 468 -3.89 -7.70 -1.83
N VAL A 469 -4.51 -8.29 -2.83
CA VAL A 469 -5.07 -7.57 -3.98
C VAL A 469 -6.46 -7.06 -3.62
N VAL A 470 -6.80 -5.85 -4.03
CA VAL A 470 -8.18 -5.36 -3.92
C VAL A 470 -9.03 -6.14 -4.94
N PRO A 471 -10.08 -6.86 -4.51
CA PRO A 471 -10.90 -7.65 -5.42
C PRO A 471 -11.56 -6.80 -6.51
N GLU A 472 -11.48 -7.24 -7.77
CA GLU A 472 -11.98 -6.49 -8.93
C GLU A 472 -13.49 -6.21 -8.86
N HIS A 473 -14.28 -7.09 -8.25
CA HIS A 473 -15.71 -6.91 -8.11
C HIS A 473 -16.08 -5.66 -7.27
N LEU A 474 -15.21 -5.20 -6.36
CA LEU A 474 -15.44 -3.95 -5.61
C LEU A 474 -15.46 -2.75 -6.57
N THR A 475 -14.55 -2.73 -7.54
CA THR A 475 -14.52 -1.70 -8.58
C THR A 475 -15.76 -1.77 -9.48
N ALA A 476 -16.18 -2.97 -9.88
CA ALA A 476 -17.39 -3.20 -10.65
C ALA A 476 -18.67 -2.72 -9.92
N LEU A 477 -18.69 -2.83 -8.58
CA LEU A 477 -19.78 -2.32 -7.73
C LEU A 477 -19.69 -0.81 -7.44
N GLY A 478 -18.69 -0.10 -7.99
CA GLY A 478 -18.47 1.32 -7.75
C GLY A 478 -17.92 1.65 -6.35
N VAL A 479 -17.37 0.66 -5.64
CA VAL A 479 -16.76 0.84 -4.32
C VAL A 479 -15.26 1.10 -4.49
N THR A 480 -14.92 2.33 -4.90
CA THR A 480 -13.53 2.69 -5.25
C THR A 480 -12.92 3.73 -4.32
N LYS A 481 -13.71 4.74 -3.91
CA LYS A 481 -13.23 5.82 -3.04
C LYS A 481 -12.96 5.33 -1.62
N GLY A 482 -11.82 5.71 -1.08
CA GLY A 482 -11.42 5.37 0.27
C GLY A 482 -10.99 3.92 0.46
N VAL A 483 -10.92 3.13 -0.61
CA VAL A 483 -10.35 1.77 -0.55
C VAL A 483 -8.84 1.86 -0.60
N GLY A 484 -8.17 1.06 0.20
CA GLY A 484 -6.72 1.02 0.28
C GLY A 484 -6.19 -0.30 0.78
N ARG A 485 -4.87 -0.38 0.83
CA ARG A 485 -4.12 -1.50 1.41
C ARG A 485 -3.19 -0.97 2.49
N ALA A 486 -3.02 -1.72 3.55
CA ALA A 486 -2.15 -1.35 4.66
C ALA A 486 -1.20 -2.48 5.02
N GLU A 487 0.06 -2.11 5.28
CA GLU A 487 1.11 -2.96 5.82
C GLU A 487 1.48 -2.45 7.21
N PHE A 488 1.42 -3.33 8.20
CA PHE A 488 1.74 -3.02 9.57
C PHE A 488 2.87 -3.91 10.09
N THR A 489 3.74 -3.35 10.92
CA THR A 489 4.78 -4.14 11.58
C THR A 489 4.14 -5.22 12.46
N GLY A 490 4.53 -6.48 12.25
CA GLY A 490 4.07 -7.60 13.08
C GLY A 490 2.63 -8.04 12.88
N GLN A 491 1.93 -7.53 11.87
CA GLN A 491 0.55 -7.89 11.54
C GLN A 491 0.42 -8.29 10.07
N ALA A 492 -0.63 -9.03 9.75
CA ALA A 492 -0.94 -9.34 8.35
C ALA A 492 -1.41 -8.08 7.62
N SER A 493 -0.94 -7.91 6.39
CA SER A 493 -1.40 -6.86 5.50
C SER A 493 -2.88 -7.01 5.17
N VAL A 494 -3.59 -5.89 5.03
CA VAL A 494 -5.06 -5.88 4.86
C VAL A 494 -5.52 -4.98 3.72
N VAL A 495 -6.62 -5.37 3.08
CA VAL A 495 -7.46 -4.46 2.28
C VAL A 495 -8.45 -3.80 3.23
N PHE A 496 -8.60 -2.50 3.13
CA PHE A 496 -9.49 -1.74 3.99
C PHE A 496 -10.24 -0.66 3.21
N LYS A 497 -11.28 -0.12 3.84
CA LYS A 497 -11.96 1.09 3.40
C LYS A 497 -11.99 2.08 4.54
N THR A 498 -11.56 3.33 4.26
CA THR A 498 -11.60 4.40 5.26
C THR A 498 -13.04 4.75 5.64
N THR A 499 -13.24 5.17 6.89
CA THR A 499 -14.51 5.73 7.36
C THR A 499 -14.71 7.13 6.77
N TYR A 500 -15.94 7.64 6.86
CA TYR A 500 -16.31 8.95 6.35
C TYR A 500 -17.24 9.65 7.33
N ALA A 501 -16.89 10.88 7.71
CA ALA A 501 -17.64 11.65 8.70
C ALA A 501 -18.76 12.50 8.08
N GLY A 502 -18.65 12.84 6.79
CA GLY A 502 -19.62 13.72 6.12
C GLY A 502 -21.01 13.12 5.97
N THR A 503 -21.99 13.98 5.82
CA THR A 503 -23.40 13.68 5.55
C THR A 503 -23.80 14.20 4.17
N GLN A 504 -25.09 14.13 3.83
CA GLN A 504 -25.61 14.74 2.60
C GLN A 504 -25.50 16.27 2.63
N ASP A 505 -25.64 16.87 3.81
CA ASP A 505 -25.76 18.32 4.00
C ASP A 505 -24.44 18.95 4.50
N ARG A 506 -23.51 18.16 5.03
CA ARG A 506 -22.30 18.67 5.69
C ARG A 506 -21.07 17.92 5.20
N SER A 507 -19.99 18.66 4.96
CA SER A 507 -18.69 18.09 4.58
C SER A 507 -18.09 17.22 5.69
N ASP A 508 -17.19 16.34 5.31
CA ASP A 508 -16.39 15.51 6.23
C ASP A 508 -15.64 16.37 7.26
N THR A 509 -14.94 17.40 6.77
CA THR A 509 -14.16 18.31 7.62
C THR A 509 -15.03 19.12 8.58
N TYR A 510 -16.22 19.54 8.16
CA TYR A 510 -17.17 20.21 9.05
C TYR A 510 -17.59 19.30 10.21
N MET A 511 -18.00 18.07 9.90
CA MET A 511 -18.48 17.12 10.90
C MET A 511 -17.38 16.73 11.90
N LEU A 512 -16.14 16.57 11.42
CA LEU A 512 -14.98 16.30 12.29
C LEU A 512 -14.67 17.52 13.19
N ALA A 513 -14.69 18.72 12.63
CA ALA A 513 -14.47 19.96 13.38
C ALA A 513 -15.57 20.16 14.46
N GLN A 514 -16.83 19.98 14.10
CA GLN A 514 -17.94 20.06 15.05
C GLN A 514 -17.76 19.06 16.20
N ALA A 515 -17.41 17.81 15.89
CA ALA A 515 -17.20 16.78 16.90
C ALA A 515 -16.04 17.12 17.85
N LEU A 516 -14.96 17.74 17.33
CA LEU A 516 -13.87 18.22 18.17
C LEU A 516 -14.28 19.41 19.04
N VAL A 517 -15.03 20.38 18.48
CA VAL A 517 -15.58 21.50 19.26
C VAL A 517 -16.44 20.98 20.41
N ASP A 518 -17.31 20.02 20.14
CA ASP A 518 -18.20 19.43 21.16
C ASP A 518 -17.43 18.63 22.23
N ARG A 519 -16.32 18.00 21.83
CA ARG A 519 -15.56 17.08 22.70
C ARG A 519 -14.51 17.78 23.56
N ILE A 520 -13.71 18.64 22.95
CA ILE A 520 -12.55 19.27 23.60
C ILE A 520 -12.60 20.80 23.60
N GLY A 521 -13.62 21.39 22.97
CA GLY A 521 -13.71 22.84 22.79
C GLY A 521 -12.71 23.38 21.76
N VAL A 522 -12.63 24.68 21.70
CA VAL A 522 -11.63 25.42 20.93
C VAL A 522 -10.68 26.14 21.89
N PRO A 523 -9.42 26.41 21.49
CA PRO A 523 -8.48 27.19 22.30
C PRO A 523 -8.98 28.62 22.55
N ASP A 524 -8.46 29.24 23.60
CA ASP A 524 -8.79 30.60 24.02
C ASP A 524 -8.67 31.58 22.83
N GLY A 525 -9.65 32.47 22.76
CA GLY A 525 -9.75 33.51 21.73
C GLY A 525 -10.33 33.03 20.39
N VAL A 526 -10.57 31.73 20.19
CA VAL A 526 -11.26 31.21 18.99
C VAL A 526 -12.77 31.20 19.23
N ASP A 527 -13.54 31.81 18.33
CA ASP A 527 -15.00 31.72 18.30
C ASP A 527 -15.42 30.45 17.57
N ALA A 528 -15.95 29.47 18.30
CA ALA A 528 -16.33 28.17 17.75
C ALA A 528 -17.41 28.28 16.67
N ALA A 529 -18.43 29.13 16.87
CA ALA A 529 -19.52 29.28 15.91
C ALA A 529 -19.04 29.93 14.60
N ARG A 530 -18.24 31.00 14.73
CA ARG A 530 -17.63 31.71 13.61
C ARG A 530 -16.66 30.80 12.84
N PHE A 531 -15.87 29.99 13.57
CA PHE A 531 -14.98 29.00 12.97
C PHE A 531 -15.76 27.95 12.17
N LEU A 532 -16.75 27.31 12.75
CA LEU A 532 -17.55 26.28 12.06
C LEU A 532 -18.22 26.84 10.82
N ARG A 533 -18.72 28.10 10.87
CA ARG A 533 -19.29 28.75 9.72
C ARG A 533 -18.29 28.88 8.56
N THR A 534 -17.00 29.08 8.81
CA THR A 534 -15.99 29.13 7.75
C THR A 534 -15.79 27.82 6.98
N LEU A 535 -16.31 26.71 7.50
CA LEU A 535 -16.24 25.37 6.88
C LEU A 535 -17.52 25.00 6.12
N GLU A 536 -18.54 25.85 6.16
CA GLU A 536 -19.77 25.66 5.41
C GLU A 536 -19.64 26.15 3.96
N PRO A 537 -20.43 25.63 3.03
CA PRO A 537 -20.51 26.20 1.70
C PRO A 537 -21.04 27.65 1.78
N HIS A 538 -20.36 28.56 1.10
CA HIS A 538 -20.74 29.96 1.00
C HIS A 538 -21.42 30.23 -0.33
N GLY A 539 -22.46 31.07 -0.32
CA GLY A 539 -23.17 31.58 -1.49
C GLY A 539 -22.72 32.99 -1.84
N GLU A 540 -23.26 33.54 -2.95
CA GLU A 540 -22.97 34.92 -3.38
C GLU A 540 -23.42 35.96 -2.33
N ASP A 541 -24.53 35.68 -1.63
CA ASP A 541 -25.11 36.55 -0.60
C ASP A 541 -24.48 36.37 0.79
N ASP A 542 -23.59 35.37 0.98
CA ASP A 542 -22.97 35.05 2.24
C ASP A 542 -21.46 34.77 2.01
N PRO A 543 -20.67 35.81 1.82
CA PRO A 543 -19.22 35.66 1.50
C PRO A 543 -18.46 35.07 2.67
N VAL A 544 -17.37 34.36 2.33
CA VAL A 544 -16.41 33.83 3.30
C VAL A 544 -15.91 34.96 4.19
N ASP A 545 -15.88 34.75 5.50
CA ASP A 545 -15.24 35.65 6.46
C ASP A 545 -13.71 35.62 6.30
N ALA A 546 -13.23 36.29 5.26
CA ALA A 546 -11.80 36.27 4.87
C ALA A 546 -10.88 36.85 5.95
N GLU A 547 -11.36 37.81 6.72
CA GLU A 547 -10.60 38.40 7.83
C GLU A 547 -10.37 37.38 8.94
N TYR A 548 -11.45 36.69 9.35
CA TYR A 548 -11.36 35.66 10.38
C TYR A 548 -10.54 34.43 9.90
N MET A 549 -10.71 34.06 8.66
CA MET A 549 -9.90 33.01 8.05
C MET A 549 -8.40 33.33 8.07
N ARG A 550 -8.04 34.59 7.76
CA ARG A 550 -6.67 35.07 7.83
C ARG A 550 -6.18 35.07 9.29
N TRP A 551 -6.97 35.58 10.21
CA TRP A 551 -6.64 35.59 11.63
C TRP A 551 -6.40 34.17 12.17
N LEU A 552 -7.23 33.18 11.81
CA LEU A 552 -7.01 31.77 12.17
C LEU A 552 -5.69 31.22 11.64
N THR A 553 -5.31 31.60 10.43
CA THR A 553 -4.04 31.20 9.83
C THR A 553 -2.87 31.90 10.51
N ASP A 554 -2.93 33.22 10.70
CA ASP A 554 -1.87 34.02 11.32
C ASP A 554 -1.56 33.56 12.76
N ARG A 555 -2.60 33.14 13.50
CA ARG A 555 -2.47 32.64 14.85
C ARG A 555 -1.56 31.38 14.95
N VAL A 556 -1.57 30.52 13.94
CA VAL A 556 -0.86 29.24 13.94
C VAL A 556 0.33 29.20 12.99
N SER A 557 0.37 30.12 12.03
CA SER A 557 1.50 30.24 11.10
C SER A 557 2.79 30.46 11.85
N MET A 558 3.86 29.90 11.34
CA MET A 558 5.19 30.28 11.78
C MET A 558 5.42 31.75 11.39
N PRO A 559 5.59 32.66 12.34
CA PRO A 559 5.92 34.03 12.00
C PRO A 559 7.18 34.05 11.14
N TYR A 560 7.18 34.82 10.07
CA TYR A 560 8.35 34.96 9.19
C TYR A 560 9.61 35.39 9.97
N ALA A 561 9.43 36.20 11.00
CA ALA A 561 10.47 36.57 11.94
C ALA A 561 11.10 35.36 12.66
N ARG A 562 10.28 34.38 13.07
CA ARG A 562 10.76 33.17 13.75
C ARG A 562 11.47 32.24 12.78
N ALA A 563 10.94 32.11 11.56
CA ALA A 563 11.60 31.36 10.50
C ALA A 563 12.99 31.96 10.16
N LEU A 564 13.09 33.27 10.10
CA LEU A 564 14.36 33.97 9.91
C LEU A 564 15.32 33.76 11.08
N ALA A 565 14.83 33.74 12.31
CA ALA A 565 15.65 33.53 13.51
C ALA A 565 16.17 32.09 13.65
N THR A 566 15.44 31.12 13.15
CA THR A 566 15.82 29.69 13.25
C THR A 566 16.62 29.18 12.05
N ASP A 567 16.60 29.89 10.92
CA ASP A 567 17.32 29.52 9.72
C ASP A 567 18.38 30.56 9.37
N PRO A 568 19.68 30.27 9.57
CA PRO A 568 20.78 31.20 9.30
C PRO A 568 20.84 31.66 7.83
N VAL A 569 20.42 30.78 6.90
CA VAL A 569 20.44 31.06 5.46
C VAL A 569 19.35 32.08 5.14
N LEU A 570 18.12 31.87 5.60
CA LEU A 570 17.02 32.81 5.43
C LEU A 570 17.32 34.16 6.08
N SER A 571 17.92 34.15 7.27
CA SER A 571 18.34 35.35 7.98
C SER A 571 19.37 36.13 7.18
N ALA A 572 20.39 35.48 6.63
CA ALA A 572 21.41 36.12 5.80
C ALA A 572 20.83 36.67 4.49
N ILE A 573 19.87 35.99 3.88
CA ILE A 573 19.19 36.46 2.69
C ILE A 573 18.37 37.70 2.98
N LYS A 574 17.58 37.69 4.07
CA LYS A 574 16.79 38.85 4.50
C LYS A 574 17.71 40.07 4.76
N GLY A 575 18.84 39.83 5.46
CA GLY A 575 19.83 40.85 5.70
C GLY A 575 20.40 41.48 4.41
N ALA A 576 20.81 40.64 3.47
CA ALA A 576 21.33 41.10 2.19
C ALA A 576 20.26 41.85 1.36
N TRP A 577 19.00 41.43 1.42
CA TRP A 577 17.87 42.09 0.80
C TRP A 577 17.61 43.47 1.43
N ASP A 578 17.57 43.53 2.74
CA ASP A 578 17.36 44.79 3.48
C ASP A 578 18.48 45.77 3.20
N GLU A 579 19.74 45.33 3.21
CA GLU A 579 20.89 46.15 2.85
C GLU A 579 20.78 46.71 1.42
N SER A 580 20.35 45.88 0.47
CA SER A 580 20.20 46.33 -0.93
C SER A 580 19.06 47.36 -1.07
N ARG A 581 17.96 47.20 -0.37
CA ARG A 581 16.83 48.15 -0.38
C ARG A 581 17.18 49.47 0.32
N ILE A 582 17.87 49.38 1.45
CA ILE A 582 18.37 50.58 2.15
C ILE A 582 19.34 51.37 1.25
N ALA A 583 20.22 50.68 0.52
CA ALA A 583 21.13 51.31 -0.43
C ALA A 583 20.40 52.02 -1.60
N LEU A 584 19.19 51.55 -1.93
CA LEU A 584 18.31 52.19 -2.92
C LEU A 584 17.43 53.31 -2.33
N GLY A 585 17.56 53.61 -1.03
CA GLY A 585 16.74 54.59 -0.33
C GLY A 585 15.33 54.14 0.01
N GLU A 586 15.06 52.84 -0.07
CA GLU A 586 13.78 52.23 0.29
C GLU A 586 13.79 51.77 1.77
N ARG A 587 12.64 51.85 2.45
CA ARG A 587 12.50 51.22 3.77
C ARG A 587 12.36 49.72 3.61
N PRO A 588 13.07 48.90 4.41
CA PRO A 588 12.80 47.44 4.45
C PRO A 588 11.35 47.17 4.81
N ASP A 589 10.73 46.17 4.16
CA ASP A 589 9.38 45.78 4.51
C ASP A 589 9.34 45.30 5.96
N PRO A 590 8.36 45.76 6.77
CA PRO A 590 8.20 45.25 8.12
C PRO A 590 7.96 43.74 8.06
N ILE A 591 8.59 43.00 8.95
CA ILE A 591 8.41 41.55 9.06
C ILE A 591 6.96 41.30 9.45
N PRO A 592 6.15 40.59 8.65
CA PRO A 592 4.76 40.26 9.03
C PRO A 592 4.73 39.58 10.39
N GLY A 593 3.97 40.09 11.35
CA GLY A 593 3.82 39.51 12.70
C GLY A 593 4.72 40.08 13.79
N MET A 594 5.66 40.96 13.49
CA MET A 594 6.24 41.85 14.52
C MET A 594 5.37 43.09 14.59
N GLY A 595 4.45 43.14 15.53
CA GLY A 595 3.70 44.32 15.85
C GLY A 595 4.66 45.49 16.15
N ALA A 596 4.35 46.62 15.66
CA ALA A 596 4.95 47.91 16.07
C ALA A 596 4.53 48.17 17.54
N ASP A 597 5.16 47.48 18.46
CA ASP A 597 5.22 47.87 19.85
C ASP A 597 6.60 48.44 20.13
N THR A 598 6.76 49.67 19.78
CA THR A 598 7.64 50.68 20.40
C THR A 598 7.60 51.89 19.51
N ASP A 599 6.82 52.86 19.88
CA ASP A 599 7.23 54.23 20.15
C ASP A 599 5.98 55.07 20.31
N GLY A 600 5.47 55.06 21.53
CA GLY A 600 4.73 56.19 22.05
C GLY A 600 5.74 57.23 22.49
N ALA A 601 5.97 58.22 21.70
CA ALA A 601 6.45 59.50 22.18
C ALA A 601 6.11 60.57 21.13
N ASP A 602 5.07 61.29 21.47
CA ASP A 602 4.99 62.75 21.43
C ASP A 602 5.37 63.50 20.14
N ALA A 603 4.40 64.12 19.55
CA ALA A 603 4.40 65.53 19.29
C ALA A 603 3.34 66.00 18.29
N GLY A 604 2.40 66.75 18.77
CA GLY A 604 2.16 68.08 18.28
C GLY A 604 1.20 68.26 17.11
N ASP A 605 0.04 68.75 17.47
CA ASP A 605 -0.86 69.72 16.79
C ASP A 605 -0.38 70.30 15.46
N GLY A 606 -1.33 70.38 14.57
CA GLY A 606 -1.27 71.22 13.38
C GLY A 606 -2.48 71.05 12.46
N ASP A 607 -3.57 71.74 12.82
CA ASP A 607 -4.66 72.10 11.91
C ASP A 607 -4.18 72.60 10.56
N THR A 608 -4.83 72.20 9.48
CA THR A 608 -5.36 73.13 8.48
C THR A 608 -6.27 72.45 7.48
N ASP A 609 -7.43 73.05 7.35
CA ASP A 609 -8.49 72.90 6.34
C ASP A 609 -8.00 72.96 4.88
N GLY A 610 -8.80 72.30 4.00
CA GLY A 610 -8.71 72.58 2.56
C GLY A 610 -9.49 71.65 1.67
N ASP A 611 -10.75 71.95 1.56
CA ASP A 611 -11.78 71.78 0.55
C ASP A 611 -11.33 71.45 -0.91
N GLY A 612 -12.15 70.66 -1.63
CA GLY A 612 -12.32 70.78 -3.11
C GLY A 612 -12.19 69.51 -3.93
N GLY A 613 -13.26 68.82 -4.16
CA GLY A 613 -14.03 68.84 -5.40
C GLY A 613 -13.67 67.81 -6.48
N ALA A 614 -14.62 66.93 -6.69
CA ALA A 614 -15.17 66.45 -7.97
C ALA A 614 -14.33 65.63 -8.97
N GLY A 615 -14.88 64.49 -9.34
CA GLY A 615 -14.76 64.00 -10.71
C GLY A 615 -14.48 62.52 -10.88
N LEU A 616 -15.49 61.72 -10.95
CA LEU A 616 -15.45 60.42 -11.63
C LEU A 616 -15.34 60.59 -13.13
N PRO A 617 -14.70 59.69 -13.89
CA PRO A 617 -15.58 58.74 -14.56
C PRO A 617 -15.06 57.29 -14.58
N ALA A 618 -16.06 56.46 -14.84
CA ALA A 618 -16.02 55.03 -15.01
C ALA A 618 -15.14 54.53 -16.17
N ALA A 619 -14.62 53.29 -16.04
CA ALA A 619 -14.83 52.19 -16.98
C ALA A 619 -13.95 50.99 -16.66
N SER A 620 -14.61 49.92 -16.28
CA SER A 620 -14.54 48.55 -16.81
C SER A 620 -13.25 47.71 -16.83
N PRO A 621 -13.40 46.41 -16.89
CA PRO A 621 -12.71 45.49 -16.01
C PRO A 621 -11.61 44.78 -16.78
N ASP A 622 -10.68 44.25 -16.08
CA ASP A 622 -10.10 42.93 -16.31
C ASP A 622 -8.80 42.75 -15.53
N THR A 623 -8.73 41.58 -15.05
CA THR A 623 -7.56 40.77 -14.73
C THR A 623 -7.31 40.50 -13.27
N ASP A 624 -7.53 39.24 -12.99
CA ASP A 624 -6.91 38.39 -11.98
C ASP A 624 -5.68 39.01 -11.31
N SER A 625 -5.83 39.37 -10.06
CA SER A 625 -4.70 39.53 -9.16
C SER A 625 -4.88 38.61 -7.97
N GLN A 626 -4.30 37.42 -8.08
CA GLN A 626 -3.95 36.62 -6.90
C GLN A 626 -3.02 37.47 -6.00
N PRO A 627 -3.22 37.47 -4.68
CA PRO A 627 -2.25 38.05 -3.77
C PRO A 627 -1.09 37.04 -3.64
N SER A 628 -0.04 37.28 -4.41
CA SER A 628 1.26 36.68 -4.15
C SER A 628 1.82 37.33 -2.88
N GLY A 629 2.02 36.52 -1.82
CA GLY A 629 3.00 36.87 -0.80
C GLY A 629 4.35 37.17 -1.46
N PRO A 630 5.30 37.79 -0.79
CA PRO A 630 6.53 38.27 -1.42
C PRO A 630 7.42 37.11 -1.87
N VAL A 631 7.03 36.47 -2.96
CA VAL A 631 7.96 35.69 -3.78
C VAL A 631 8.65 36.75 -4.65
N MET A 632 9.87 37.06 -4.31
CA MET A 632 10.69 37.90 -5.14
C MET A 632 10.79 37.32 -6.53
N ASP A 633 10.29 38.03 -7.52
CA ASP A 633 10.46 37.66 -8.92
C ASP A 633 11.98 37.71 -9.26
N ALA A 634 12.46 36.62 -9.84
CA ALA A 634 13.85 36.52 -10.30
C ALA A 634 14.25 37.66 -11.25
N HIS A 635 13.27 38.20 -11.99
CA HIS A 635 13.47 39.37 -12.84
C HIS A 635 13.69 40.67 -12.05
N GLU A 636 12.99 40.86 -10.97
CA GLU A 636 13.09 42.00 -10.09
C GLU A 636 14.41 41.98 -9.33
N LEU A 637 14.83 40.79 -8.88
CA LEU A 637 16.14 40.54 -8.30
C LEU A 637 17.27 40.85 -9.29
N ALA A 638 17.19 40.37 -10.53
CA ALA A 638 18.16 40.60 -11.57
C ALA A 638 18.24 42.11 -11.98
N ARG A 639 17.14 42.85 -11.83
CA ARG A 639 17.04 44.26 -12.13
C ARG A 639 17.73 45.13 -11.05
N LEU A 640 17.51 44.79 -9.77
CA LEU A 640 18.16 45.46 -8.63
C LEU A 640 19.67 45.23 -8.60
N MET A 641 20.14 44.09 -9.12
CA MET A 641 21.56 43.74 -9.13
C MET A 641 22.32 44.32 -10.35
N ARG A 642 21.63 44.93 -11.32
CA ARG A 642 22.24 45.64 -12.48
C ARG A 642 22.31 47.16 -12.30
N ALA A 643 21.66 47.68 -11.25
CA ALA A 643 21.73 49.08 -10.86
C ALA A 643 22.77 49.27 -9.76
#